data_6469d3988c009bdd50c417c4d61f196f
#
_entry.id   6469d3988c009bdd50c417c4d61f196f
#
_cell.length_a   1.000
_cell.length_b   1.000
_cell.length_c   1.000
_cell.angle_alpha   90.00
_cell.angle_beta   90.00
_cell.angle_gamma   90.00
#
_symmetry.space_group_name_H-M   'P 1'
#
loop_
_entity.id
_entity.type
_entity.pdbx_description
1 polymer ?
#
loop_
_entity_poly.entity_id
_entity_poly.type
_entity_poly.pdbx_seq_one_letter_code
_entity_poly.pdbx_strand_id
1 'polypeptide(L)'
;MSTESIQFTLRERFAAPLPEFYQRRIIFWQDEDREFESMLDELSIPDVTVIKLTGTNNFAVKKLLLHDDLTGNYLIYNPFSYADPKDNWLLDIEKFSEEYRSDLISTRMNELNIEASPAMRKTVKLYAKFFDSKERIERLKRIGREYHTPLQLHIDIMAVLAGLNGGSAQDVFIAVLSAGQDEENNAVLGNIKKFGNIDAFWQLVRKYTGYIHEDGKTLDLFSAHVLLTALAQTMNPSVLKGLERFISDSNKAYCYSIVHEWRNREDNDALWELCRSVEQELHLASRFEKQDIETLLTADIFPSIHEVILSRFFSEIADHVVKTELMLKTAENRRTSGWIERFENYYDCLYYVAKMQNFYQENAAGFHIVEPKAIWKLYAEKAYEMDSFYRHFHYAFGCTLKNSNVLLEDKLKHAADYVEGLYQNWFLKELTGCWTKAISDNLAALGYVSEIGKQRDFYSHYVKPLAGKNSRAFVIISDALRYEVAAELCDTITRTTKGTAKLDAVQAVFPSITKFGMATLLPGRKLSVNDSMDVLVDEMPTRSTDERGKVLRAANMNSVAVQYTDVLNMKRAERRELVSGKEVVYIYHNTIDAIGDKAPTEKKVFEACEDAMQEISNILRIVINDMQGTDIFITADHGFLYTYSPLIEGDKLGKDAISGKVYEIGRRYVLAEPSAAAKYLVPVQLDGEIGGTPIKGYTPFDSTRIRVSGGGENYVHGGISLQELVVPVISFKNLRSTSKKYVEVSNAELKLLSESRKVSNLLFSLDFYQRQPVGEKIQPCTYYIYMTDDEGVVISDRQTVIADRTSTNASERVFRVRLNLKAGAYDKNKIYRLVIANDTDVPEEAEFHIDIAFADDFGFDL
;
A
#
# COMPACT_ATOMS: atom_id res chain seq x y z
N MET A 1 19.74 -32.95 38.60
CA MET A 1 20.40 -34.26 38.34
C MET A 1 20.05 -35.26 39.45
N SER A 2 19.83 -36.51 39.14
CA SER A 2 19.70 -37.53 40.19
C SER A 2 21.08 -37.83 40.75
N THR A 3 21.11 -38.24 42.02
CA THR A 3 22.33 -38.74 42.71
C THR A 3 23.12 -39.75 41.87
N GLU A 4 22.41 -40.64 41.17
CA GLU A 4 22.96 -41.64 40.28
C GLU A 4 23.71 -41.02 39.06
N SER A 5 23.19 -39.92 38.49
CA SER A 5 23.82 -39.23 37.34
C SER A 5 25.14 -38.56 37.74
N ILE A 6 25.17 -37.91 38.91
CA ILE A 6 26.39 -37.26 39.43
C ILE A 6 27.45 -38.33 39.76
N GLN A 7 27.03 -39.41 40.44
CA GLN A 7 27.90 -40.51 40.75
C GLN A 7 28.47 -41.18 39.50
N PHE A 8 27.67 -41.36 38.47
CA PHE A 8 28.12 -41.89 37.18
C PHE A 8 29.15 -40.99 36.53
N THR A 9 28.92 -39.68 36.44
CA THR A 9 29.83 -38.71 35.84
C THR A 9 31.16 -38.65 36.59
N LEU A 10 31.13 -38.64 37.92
CA LEU A 10 32.35 -38.63 38.73
C LEU A 10 33.15 -39.94 38.56
N ARG A 11 32.48 -41.08 38.49
CA ARG A 11 33.13 -42.37 38.21
C ARG A 11 33.82 -42.39 36.85
N GLU A 12 33.16 -41.90 35.81
CA GLU A 12 33.79 -41.79 34.48
C GLU A 12 35.01 -40.89 34.49
N ARG A 13 34.93 -39.73 35.19
CA ARG A 13 36.09 -38.81 35.30
C ARG A 13 37.26 -39.47 36.04
N PHE A 14 37.02 -40.16 37.15
CA PHE A 14 38.08 -40.86 37.88
C PHE A 14 38.64 -42.05 37.09
N ALA A 15 37.87 -42.71 36.27
CA ALA A 15 38.30 -43.82 35.43
C ALA A 15 39.02 -43.37 34.13
N ALA A 16 38.96 -42.12 33.76
CA ALA A 16 39.61 -41.59 32.56
C ALA A 16 41.17 -41.67 32.72
N PRO A 17 41.96 -41.83 31.65
CA PRO A 17 43.40 -41.81 31.69
C PRO A 17 43.92 -40.54 32.37
N LEU A 18 44.99 -40.71 33.23
CA LEU A 18 45.66 -39.56 33.86
C LEU A 18 46.41 -38.76 32.78
N PRO A 19 46.38 -37.40 32.88
CA PRO A 19 47.24 -36.59 32.03
C PRO A 19 48.71 -36.90 32.23
N GLU A 20 49.54 -36.64 31.22
CA GLU A 20 50.97 -36.81 31.26
C GLU A 20 51.60 -36.10 32.50
N PHE A 21 52.46 -36.76 33.25
CA PHE A 21 53.10 -36.29 34.51
C PHE A 21 52.23 -36.32 35.77
N TYR A 22 50.92 -36.71 35.72
CA TYR A 22 50.15 -36.90 36.95
C TYR A 22 50.14 -38.33 37.43
N GLN A 23 50.35 -38.51 38.74
CA GLN A 23 50.38 -39.84 39.38
C GLN A 23 49.01 -40.16 40.03
N ARG A 24 48.15 -39.20 40.21
CA ARG A 24 46.83 -39.33 40.84
C ARG A 24 45.87 -38.30 40.29
N ARG A 25 44.60 -38.51 40.55
CA ARG A 25 43.58 -37.59 40.23
C ARG A 25 42.96 -36.94 41.46
N ILE A 26 42.95 -35.62 41.51
CA ILE A 26 42.24 -34.83 42.50
C ILE A 26 41.14 -34.02 41.74
N ILE A 27 39.92 -34.17 42.21
CA ILE A 27 38.79 -33.37 41.64
C ILE A 27 38.22 -32.50 42.76
N PHE A 28 38.19 -31.19 42.53
CA PHE A 28 37.48 -30.27 43.40
C PHE A 28 36.03 -30.14 42.91
N TRP A 29 35.09 -30.58 43.76
CA TRP A 29 33.66 -30.41 43.50
C TRP A 29 33.18 -29.12 44.15
N GLN A 30 32.94 -28.08 43.31
CA GLN A 30 32.46 -26.80 43.79
C GLN A 30 30.94 -26.82 43.90
N ASP A 31 30.40 -26.58 45.10
CA ASP A 31 28.95 -26.52 45.37
C ASP A 31 28.69 -25.42 46.42
N GLU A 32 28.81 -24.16 45.99
CA GLU A 32 28.69 -22.97 46.84
C GLU A 32 27.31 -22.86 47.50
N ASP A 33 26.26 -23.35 46.82
CA ASP A 33 24.89 -23.33 47.29
C ASP A 33 24.52 -24.54 48.15
N ARG A 34 25.47 -25.48 48.38
CA ARG A 34 25.31 -26.69 49.19
C ARG A 34 24.13 -27.58 48.78
N GLU A 35 23.80 -27.61 47.52
CA GLU A 35 22.65 -28.34 46.96
C GLU A 35 22.85 -29.88 47.13
N PHE A 36 24.09 -30.34 47.12
CA PHE A 36 24.45 -31.76 47.12
C PHE A 36 25.15 -32.22 48.42
N GLU A 37 25.23 -31.37 49.42
CA GLU A 37 25.92 -31.67 50.68
C GLU A 37 25.39 -32.93 51.37
N SER A 38 24.05 -33.14 51.32
CA SER A 38 23.41 -34.33 51.91
C SER A 38 23.69 -35.63 51.18
N MET A 39 24.18 -35.57 49.93
CA MET A 39 24.50 -36.75 49.12
C MET A 39 25.91 -37.32 49.44
N LEU A 40 26.75 -36.54 50.06
CA LEU A 40 28.15 -36.94 50.29
C LEU A 40 28.29 -38.22 51.10
N ASP A 41 27.38 -38.45 52.02
CA ASP A 41 27.38 -39.65 52.91
C ASP A 41 26.97 -40.92 52.15
N GLU A 42 26.26 -40.81 51.05
CA GLU A 42 25.82 -41.90 50.17
C GLU A 42 26.73 -42.09 48.96
N LEU A 43 27.65 -41.14 48.72
CA LEU A 43 28.52 -41.14 47.55
C LEU A 43 29.70 -42.15 47.72
N SER A 44 29.72 -43.19 46.90
CA SER A 44 30.79 -44.17 46.88
C SER A 44 31.40 -44.32 45.47
N ILE A 45 32.66 -43.93 45.36
CA ILE A 45 33.43 -44.04 44.12
C ILE A 45 34.62 -45.00 44.42
N PRO A 46 34.81 -46.09 43.65
CA PRO A 46 35.95 -47.05 43.88
C PRO A 46 37.30 -46.34 43.82
N ASP A 47 38.15 -46.63 44.77
CA ASP A 47 39.54 -46.15 44.90
C ASP A 47 39.64 -44.58 44.99
N VAL A 48 38.57 -43.89 45.48
CA VAL A 48 38.54 -42.42 45.67
C VAL A 48 38.11 -42.09 47.09
N THR A 49 38.89 -41.26 47.76
CA THR A 49 38.57 -40.73 49.08
C THR A 49 37.83 -39.41 48.93
N VAL A 50 36.60 -39.35 49.48
CA VAL A 50 35.77 -38.13 49.47
C VAL A 50 36.04 -37.31 50.71
N ILE A 51 36.42 -36.03 50.53
CA ILE A 51 36.71 -35.13 51.67
C ILE A 51 35.78 -33.89 51.50
N LYS A 52 35.06 -33.60 52.58
CA LYS A 52 34.27 -32.35 52.69
C LYS A 52 35.11 -31.27 53.37
N LEU A 53 35.24 -30.11 52.73
CA LEU A 53 35.83 -28.94 53.35
C LEU A 53 34.80 -28.31 54.32
N THR A 54 35.29 -27.99 55.53
CA THR A 54 34.49 -27.40 56.61
C THR A 54 34.88 -25.95 56.92
N GLY A 55 35.89 -25.43 56.21
CA GLY A 55 36.53 -24.12 56.53
C GLY A 55 37.59 -24.19 57.61
N THR A 56 37.52 -25.18 58.52
CA THR A 56 38.47 -25.35 59.57
C THR A 56 39.43 -26.47 59.33
N ASN A 57 39.19 -27.36 58.35
CA ASN A 57 40.04 -28.52 58.01
C ASN A 57 40.98 -28.28 56.83
N ASN A 58 41.03 -27.10 56.21
CA ASN A 58 41.81 -26.81 55.04
C ASN A 58 43.32 -27.12 55.20
N PHE A 59 43.89 -26.78 56.34
CA PHE A 59 45.31 -27.10 56.61
C PHE A 59 45.61 -28.62 56.73
N ALA A 60 44.70 -29.35 57.36
CA ALA A 60 44.79 -30.80 57.46
C ALA A 60 44.64 -31.46 56.07
N VAL A 61 43.71 -31.00 55.26
CA VAL A 61 43.57 -31.49 53.90
C VAL A 61 44.78 -31.12 53.03
N LYS A 62 45.33 -29.91 53.16
CA LYS A 62 46.53 -29.51 52.45
C LYS A 62 47.75 -30.42 52.85
N LYS A 63 47.91 -30.69 54.15
CA LYS A 63 48.93 -31.58 54.63
C LYS A 63 48.75 -33.00 54.09
N LEU A 64 47.57 -33.55 54.16
CA LEU A 64 47.27 -34.89 53.62
C LEU A 64 47.63 -34.96 52.14
N LEU A 65 47.23 -34.03 51.33
CA LEU A 65 47.44 -34.05 49.87
C LEU A 65 48.92 -33.82 49.47
N LEU A 66 49.69 -33.04 50.21
CA LEU A 66 51.09 -32.71 49.88
C LEU A 66 52.15 -33.55 50.57
N HIS A 67 51.78 -34.23 51.66
CA HIS A 67 52.80 -34.94 52.51
C HIS A 67 52.37 -36.33 52.90
N ASP A 68 51.14 -36.56 53.33
CA ASP A 68 50.78 -37.81 53.98
C ASP A 68 50.35 -38.90 52.96
N ASP A 69 49.67 -38.50 51.87
CA ASP A 69 49.35 -39.41 50.75
C ASP A 69 49.56 -38.72 49.41
N LEU A 70 50.55 -39.19 48.63
CA LEU A 70 50.90 -38.63 47.32
C LEU A 70 50.34 -39.45 46.15
N THR A 71 49.67 -40.54 46.39
CA THR A 71 49.19 -41.48 45.34
C THR A 71 47.70 -41.71 45.30
N GLY A 72 47.00 -41.41 46.38
CA GLY A 72 45.54 -41.59 46.46
C GLY A 72 44.75 -40.64 45.60
N ASN A 73 43.60 -41.08 45.04
CA ASN A 73 42.67 -40.20 44.35
C ASN A 73 41.70 -39.56 45.35
N TYR A 74 41.38 -38.25 45.09
CA TYR A 74 40.59 -37.52 46.05
C TYR A 74 39.46 -36.71 45.32
N LEU A 75 38.28 -36.81 45.90
CA LEU A 75 37.17 -35.87 45.58
C LEU A 75 37.07 -34.89 46.74
N ILE A 76 37.33 -33.63 46.47
CA ILE A 76 37.30 -32.58 47.49
C ILE A 76 36.02 -31.78 47.29
N TYR A 77 35.01 -31.98 48.13
CA TYR A 77 33.79 -31.18 48.11
C TYR A 77 34.03 -29.81 48.77
N ASN A 78 33.89 -28.74 47.96
CA ASN A 78 34.11 -27.35 48.38
C ASN A 78 32.79 -26.56 48.35
N PRO A 79 32.20 -26.32 49.53
CA PRO A 79 30.98 -25.49 49.64
C PRO A 79 31.30 -24.01 49.88
N PHE A 80 32.49 -23.53 49.64
CA PHE A 80 32.91 -22.17 49.94
C PHE A 80 33.24 -21.40 48.67
N SER A 81 32.82 -20.12 48.64
CA SER A 81 33.27 -19.12 47.68
C SER A 81 34.20 -18.13 48.40
N TYR A 82 35.34 -17.85 47.78
CA TYR A 82 36.36 -16.96 48.36
C TYR A 82 36.36 -15.64 47.57
N ALA A 83 36.05 -14.51 48.24
CA ALA A 83 36.06 -13.18 47.63
C ALA A 83 37.47 -12.72 47.25
N ASP A 84 38.49 -13.06 48.07
CA ASP A 84 39.91 -12.89 47.75
C ASP A 84 40.52 -14.28 47.53
N PRO A 85 41.18 -14.53 46.39
CA PRO A 85 41.89 -15.78 46.17
C PRO A 85 42.92 -16.17 47.25
N LYS A 86 43.43 -15.18 48.00
CA LYS A 86 44.36 -15.43 49.11
C LYS A 86 43.72 -16.12 50.31
N ASP A 87 42.40 -16.04 50.44
CA ASP A 87 41.67 -16.73 51.50
C ASP A 87 41.49 -18.23 51.24
N ASN A 88 41.72 -18.66 50.00
CA ASN A 88 41.67 -20.06 49.63
C ASN A 88 43.04 -20.75 49.91
N TRP A 89 43.13 -21.39 51.01
CA TRP A 89 44.38 -22.08 51.46
C TRP A 89 44.76 -23.28 50.56
N LEU A 90 43.85 -23.78 49.74
CA LEU A 90 44.04 -24.91 48.81
C LEU A 90 44.20 -24.43 47.35
N LEU A 91 44.25 -23.13 47.07
CA LEU A 91 44.27 -22.57 45.74
C LEU A 91 45.39 -23.13 44.83
N ASP A 92 46.56 -23.36 45.39
CA ASP A 92 47.72 -23.98 44.72
C ASP A 92 47.39 -25.40 44.24
N ILE A 93 46.77 -26.22 45.11
CA ILE A 93 46.34 -27.58 44.72
C ILE A 93 45.19 -27.54 43.74
N GLU A 94 44.20 -26.71 44.00
CA GLU A 94 43.02 -26.56 43.15
C GLU A 94 43.40 -26.21 41.70
N LYS A 95 44.35 -25.30 41.51
CA LYS A 95 44.84 -24.91 40.17
C LYS A 95 45.53 -26.03 39.38
N PHE A 96 46.00 -27.04 40.02
CA PHE A 96 46.61 -28.22 39.42
C PHE A 96 45.72 -29.46 39.49
N SER A 97 44.49 -29.29 39.90
CA SER A 97 43.45 -30.31 39.99
C SER A 97 42.34 -30.12 38.98
N GLU A 98 41.54 -31.14 38.82
CA GLU A 98 40.33 -31.04 37.96
C GLU A 98 39.20 -30.40 38.79
N GLU A 99 38.48 -29.46 38.19
CA GLU A 99 37.30 -28.85 38.77
C GLU A 99 36.05 -29.57 38.28
N TYR A 100 35.14 -29.87 39.20
CA TYR A 100 33.82 -30.40 38.91
C TYR A 100 32.76 -29.51 39.55
N ARG A 101 31.84 -29.05 38.73
CA ARG A 101 30.67 -28.32 39.15
C ARG A 101 29.43 -29.05 38.66
N SER A 102 28.56 -29.46 39.56
CA SER A 102 27.35 -30.21 39.24
C SER A 102 26.07 -29.52 39.71
N ASP A 103 26.16 -28.22 40.01
CA ASP A 103 24.95 -27.50 40.35
C ASP A 103 23.98 -27.38 39.13
N LEU A 104 22.72 -27.22 39.45
CA LEU A 104 21.63 -27.08 38.46
C LEU A 104 21.89 -25.92 37.48
N ILE A 105 22.56 -24.87 37.96
CA ILE A 105 22.90 -23.68 37.19
C ILE A 105 23.95 -24.02 36.14
N SER A 106 25.05 -24.68 36.50
CA SER A 106 26.10 -25.11 35.56
C SER A 106 25.55 -26.06 34.50
N THR A 107 24.65 -26.97 34.89
CA THR A 107 23.97 -27.85 33.94
C THR A 107 23.14 -27.05 32.93
N ARG A 108 22.34 -26.08 33.39
CA ARG A 108 21.54 -25.22 32.53
C ARG A 108 22.40 -24.35 31.62
N MET A 109 23.51 -23.79 32.15
CA MET A 109 24.41 -22.98 31.35
C MET A 109 25.01 -23.80 30.19
N ASN A 110 25.42 -25.05 30.47
CA ASN A 110 25.93 -25.95 29.42
C ASN A 110 24.86 -26.34 28.39
N GLU A 111 23.62 -26.63 28.84
CA GLU A 111 22.50 -26.98 27.95
C GLU A 111 22.11 -25.86 27.00
N LEU A 112 22.36 -24.60 27.39
CA LEU A 112 21.98 -23.39 26.68
C LEU A 112 23.16 -22.66 26.02
N ASN A 113 24.35 -23.25 25.98
CA ASN A 113 25.58 -22.64 25.46
C ASN A 113 25.86 -21.26 26.08
N ILE A 114 25.67 -21.17 27.40
CA ILE A 114 25.99 -19.96 28.19
C ILE A 114 27.43 -20.07 28.72
N GLU A 115 28.24 -19.05 28.45
CA GLU A 115 29.62 -18.99 28.91
C GLU A 115 29.73 -19.07 30.44
N ALA A 116 30.67 -19.92 30.93
CA ALA A 116 30.85 -20.14 32.37
C ALA A 116 31.65 -19.00 33.04
N SER A 117 31.03 -17.81 33.14
CA SER A 117 31.59 -16.64 33.84
C SER A 117 30.80 -16.33 35.11
N PRO A 118 31.41 -15.66 36.12
CA PRO A 118 30.70 -15.25 37.34
C PRO A 118 29.49 -14.35 37.07
N ALA A 119 29.60 -13.46 36.09
CA ALA A 119 28.53 -12.56 35.68
C ALA A 119 27.35 -13.34 35.08
N MET A 120 27.62 -14.30 34.17
CA MET A 120 26.55 -15.11 33.55
C MET A 120 25.89 -16.01 34.58
N ARG A 121 26.66 -16.55 35.50
CA ARG A 121 26.13 -17.37 36.61
C ARG A 121 25.19 -16.56 37.52
N LYS A 122 25.57 -15.31 37.86
CA LYS A 122 24.70 -14.37 38.58
C LYS A 122 23.41 -14.11 37.83
N THR A 123 23.49 -13.90 36.51
CA THR A 123 22.32 -13.67 35.65
C THR A 123 21.38 -14.89 35.62
N VAL A 124 21.91 -16.10 35.45
CA VAL A 124 21.10 -17.34 35.49
C VAL A 124 20.39 -17.49 36.85
N LYS A 125 21.08 -17.20 37.96
CA LYS A 125 20.47 -17.19 39.31
C LYS A 125 19.31 -16.19 39.41
N LEU A 126 19.45 -15.02 38.82
CA LEU A 126 18.41 -13.96 38.80
C LEU A 126 17.11 -14.44 38.14
N TYR A 127 17.20 -15.34 37.16
CA TYR A 127 16.08 -15.90 36.42
C TYR A 127 15.66 -17.32 36.88
N ALA A 128 15.89 -17.69 38.14
CA ALA A 128 15.54 -19.00 38.65
C ALA A 128 14.09 -19.42 38.30
N LYS A 129 13.12 -18.54 38.50
CA LYS A 129 11.68 -18.77 38.17
C LYS A 129 11.45 -19.00 36.66
N PHE A 130 12.24 -18.39 35.79
CA PHE A 130 12.17 -18.64 34.36
C PHE A 130 12.57 -20.08 34.05
N PHE A 131 13.66 -20.53 34.65
CA PHE A 131 14.26 -21.86 34.47
C PHE A 131 13.49 -23.00 35.16
N ASP A 132 12.44 -22.75 35.91
CA ASP A 132 11.51 -23.75 36.45
C ASP A 132 10.61 -24.41 35.39
N SER A 133 10.48 -23.84 34.23
CA SER A 133 9.66 -24.37 33.16
C SER A 133 10.49 -24.98 32.02
N LYS A 134 10.28 -26.25 31.74
CA LYS A 134 10.89 -26.93 30.59
C LYS A 134 10.51 -26.27 29.26
N GLU A 135 9.26 -25.79 29.10
CA GLU A 135 8.81 -25.13 27.89
C GLU A 135 9.59 -23.84 27.64
N ARG A 136 9.79 -23.00 28.65
CA ARG A 136 10.56 -21.74 28.50
C ARG A 136 12.03 -22.03 28.16
N ILE A 137 12.62 -23.05 28.79
CA ILE A 137 14.01 -23.48 28.49
C ILE A 137 14.10 -23.93 27.01
N GLU A 138 13.16 -24.76 26.55
CA GLU A 138 13.17 -25.24 25.17
C GLU A 138 12.95 -24.09 24.15
N ARG A 139 12.13 -23.10 24.50
CA ARG A 139 11.97 -21.91 23.67
C ARG A 139 13.25 -21.09 23.59
N LEU A 140 13.93 -20.87 24.71
CA LEU A 140 15.22 -20.18 24.74
C LEU A 140 16.28 -20.94 23.94
N LYS A 141 16.33 -22.28 24.06
CA LYS A 141 17.23 -23.14 23.31
C LYS A 141 17.01 -23.09 21.79
N ARG A 142 15.75 -22.95 21.35
CA ARG A 142 15.42 -22.82 19.91
C ARG A 142 15.96 -21.55 19.28
N ILE A 143 16.26 -20.52 20.05
CA ILE A 143 16.90 -19.29 19.55
C ILE A 143 18.30 -19.64 18.99
N GLY A 144 18.95 -20.69 19.52
CA GLY A 144 20.19 -21.25 18.94
C GLY A 144 21.43 -20.37 19.10
N ARG A 145 21.42 -19.43 20.04
CA ARG A 145 22.48 -18.43 20.25
C ARG A 145 23.47 -18.93 21.30
N GLU A 146 24.74 -18.56 21.17
CA GLU A 146 25.75 -18.66 22.23
C GLU A 146 25.73 -17.37 23.05
N TYR A 147 25.72 -17.48 24.38
CA TYR A 147 25.62 -16.33 25.28
C TYR A 147 26.96 -16.03 25.93
N HIS A 148 27.55 -14.90 25.53
CA HIS A 148 28.82 -14.40 26.08
C HIS A 148 28.62 -13.21 27.02
N THR A 149 27.49 -12.55 26.99
CA THR A 149 27.17 -11.35 27.79
C THR A 149 25.83 -11.46 28.52
N PRO A 150 25.71 -10.92 29.76
CA PRO A 150 24.44 -10.85 30.47
C PRO A 150 23.36 -10.15 29.70
N LEU A 151 23.67 -9.07 28.99
CA LEU A 151 22.71 -8.26 28.21
C LEU A 151 21.95 -9.10 27.21
N GLN A 152 22.68 -9.96 26.48
CA GLN A 152 22.09 -10.79 25.44
C GLN A 152 21.15 -11.84 26.02
N LEU A 153 21.55 -12.44 27.14
CA LEU A 153 20.71 -13.40 27.85
C LEU A 153 19.45 -12.74 28.45
N HIS A 154 19.56 -11.52 29.00
CA HIS A 154 18.42 -10.76 29.47
C HIS A 154 17.39 -10.50 28.35
N ILE A 155 17.84 -10.05 27.17
CA ILE A 155 16.98 -9.77 26.04
C ILE A 155 16.23 -11.03 25.59
N ASP A 156 16.93 -12.15 25.40
CA ASP A 156 16.31 -13.37 24.88
C ASP A 156 15.36 -14.03 25.90
N ILE A 157 15.67 -13.96 27.20
CA ILE A 157 14.73 -14.39 28.25
C ILE A 157 13.45 -13.54 28.20
N MET A 158 13.58 -12.22 28.08
CA MET A 158 12.43 -11.33 27.99
C MET A 158 11.65 -11.54 26.69
N ALA A 159 12.34 -11.81 25.57
CA ALA A 159 11.69 -12.17 24.31
C ALA A 159 10.84 -13.44 24.44
N VAL A 160 11.37 -14.48 25.09
CA VAL A 160 10.60 -15.70 25.37
C VAL A 160 9.38 -15.42 26.25
N LEU A 161 9.53 -14.58 27.29
CA LEU A 161 8.42 -14.19 28.17
C LEU A 161 7.38 -13.33 27.47
N ALA A 162 7.79 -12.56 26.46
CA ALA A 162 6.93 -11.79 25.56
C ALA A 162 6.26 -12.64 24.48
N GLY A 163 6.52 -13.94 24.43
CA GLY A 163 5.93 -14.82 23.41
C GLY A 163 6.69 -14.88 22.08
N LEU A 164 7.84 -14.23 21.99
CA LEU A 164 8.67 -14.16 20.79
C LEU A 164 9.59 -15.41 20.65
N ASN A 165 10.06 -15.66 19.45
CA ASN A 165 11.00 -16.74 19.13
C ASN A 165 12.46 -16.25 19.09
N GLY A 166 12.79 -15.22 19.85
CA GLY A 166 14.03 -14.46 19.84
C GLY A 166 13.75 -13.04 19.39
N GLY A 167 14.75 -12.18 19.43
CA GLY A 167 14.60 -10.81 18.97
C GLY A 167 15.62 -9.85 19.60
N SER A 168 15.37 -8.58 19.38
CA SER A 168 16.12 -7.46 19.96
C SER A 168 15.38 -6.90 21.19
N ALA A 169 16.03 -6.00 21.92
CA ALA A 169 15.35 -5.21 22.96
C ALA A 169 14.14 -4.45 22.41
N GLN A 170 14.23 -3.97 21.17
CA GLN A 170 13.15 -3.29 20.45
C GLN A 170 11.91 -4.19 20.30
N ASP A 171 12.09 -5.47 19.93
CA ASP A 171 10.97 -6.41 19.80
C ASP A 171 10.26 -6.65 21.14
N VAL A 172 11.06 -6.72 22.23
CA VAL A 172 10.50 -6.82 23.58
C VAL A 172 9.70 -5.58 23.96
N PHE A 173 10.20 -4.37 23.64
CA PHE A 173 9.48 -3.12 23.93
C PHE A 173 8.19 -3.03 23.13
N ILE A 174 8.22 -3.37 21.83
CA ILE A 174 7.02 -3.42 20.99
C ILE A 174 6.01 -4.40 21.58
N ALA A 175 6.43 -5.62 21.95
CA ALA A 175 5.53 -6.62 22.51
C ALA A 175 4.89 -6.18 23.84
N VAL A 176 5.65 -5.49 24.70
CA VAL A 176 5.12 -4.94 25.97
C VAL A 176 4.12 -3.82 25.69
N LEU A 177 4.46 -2.87 24.82
CA LEU A 177 3.57 -1.74 24.50
C LEU A 177 2.34 -2.18 23.71
N SER A 178 2.44 -3.18 22.81
CA SER A 178 1.30 -3.75 22.09
C SER A 178 0.29 -4.44 23.00
N ALA A 179 0.74 -4.96 24.15
CA ALA A 179 -0.14 -5.60 25.12
C ALA A 179 -0.96 -4.59 25.96
N GLY A 180 -0.77 -3.28 25.73
CA GLY A 180 -1.52 -2.19 26.34
C GLY A 180 -0.74 -1.42 27.40
N GLN A 181 -1.23 -0.23 27.70
CA GLN A 181 -0.62 0.70 28.68
C GLN A 181 -0.99 0.39 30.15
N ASP A 182 -2.08 -0.33 30.39
CA ASP A 182 -2.51 -0.72 31.73
C ASP A 182 -1.61 -1.84 32.27
N GLU A 183 -0.71 -1.49 33.19
CA GLU A 183 0.26 -2.42 33.77
C GLU A 183 -0.35 -3.61 34.51
N GLU A 184 -1.56 -3.48 35.06
CA GLU A 184 -2.23 -4.55 35.77
C GLU A 184 -2.77 -5.61 34.81
N ASN A 185 -3.24 -5.17 33.64
CA ASN A 185 -3.82 -6.03 32.62
C ASN A 185 -2.82 -6.40 31.50
N ASN A 186 -1.61 -5.83 31.48
CA ASN A 186 -0.58 -6.15 30.51
C ASN A 186 0.02 -7.54 30.77
N ALA A 187 -0.42 -8.51 29.99
CA ALA A 187 0.00 -9.91 30.15
C ALA A 187 1.51 -10.12 29.96
N VAL A 188 2.15 -9.38 29.03
CA VAL A 188 3.59 -9.48 28.75
C VAL A 188 4.39 -8.95 29.92
N LEU A 189 4.06 -7.75 30.40
CA LEU A 189 4.72 -7.17 31.58
C LEU A 189 4.48 -8.04 32.83
N GLY A 190 3.28 -8.62 32.97
CA GLY A 190 2.94 -9.56 34.02
C GLY A 190 3.82 -10.80 34.00
N ASN A 191 4.13 -11.35 32.83
CA ASN A 191 5.06 -12.47 32.68
C ASN A 191 6.49 -12.08 33.05
N ILE A 192 6.94 -10.88 32.64
CA ILE A 192 8.28 -10.36 33.00
C ILE A 192 8.36 -10.14 34.52
N LYS A 193 7.34 -9.57 35.16
CA LYS A 193 7.28 -9.40 36.62
C LYS A 193 7.30 -10.75 37.37
N LYS A 194 6.58 -11.75 36.86
CA LYS A 194 6.40 -13.04 37.55
C LYS A 194 7.55 -14.01 37.35
N PHE A 195 8.06 -14.13 36.15
CA PHE A 195 9.04 -15.16 35.75
C PHE A 195 10.38 -14.58 35.30
N GLY A 196 10.44 -13.29 35.03
CA GLY A 196 11.63 -12.58 34.62
C GLY A 196 12.19 -11.69 35.75
N ASN A 197 12.74 -10.55 35.33
CA ASN A 197 13.22 -9.52 36.24
C ASN A 197 12.79 -8.13 35.73
N ILE A 198 11.93 -7.46 36.48
CA ILE A 198 11.35 -6.16 36.06
C ILE A 198 12.38 -5.03 36.11
N ASP A 199 13.34 -5.10 37.01
CA ASP A 199 14.41 -4.07 37.08
C ASP A 199 15.35 -4.19 35.88
N ALA A 200 15.66 -5.41 35.44
CA ALA A 200 16.41 -5.63 34.21
C ALA A 200 15.66 -5.09 32.99
N PHE A 201 14.34 -5.25 32.91
CA PHE A 201 13.51 -4.67 31.86
C PHE A 201 13.65 -3.13 31.82
N TRP A 202 13.46 -2.46 32.95
CA TRP A 202 13.59 -1.00 33.00
C TRP A 202 15.02 -0.49 32.77
N GLN A 203 16.03 -1.29 33.08
CA GLN A 203 17.42 -0.99 32.71
C GLN A 203 17.64 -1.08 31.21
N LEU A 204 17.05 -2.08 30.53
CA LEU A 204 17.05 -2.17 29.06
C LEU A 204 16.35 -0.96 28.45
N VAL A 205 15.16 -0.61 28.94
CA VAL A 205 14.43 0.58 28.50
C VAL A 205 15.29 1.83 28.64
N ARG A 206 15.92 2.04 29.80
CA ARG A 206 16.80 3.19 30.03
C ARG A 206 17.99 3.20 29.08
N LYS A 207 18.67 2.05 28.90
CA LYS A 207 19.85 1.93 28.05
C LYS A 207 19.55 2.30 26.59
N TYR A 208 18.46 1.80 26.06
CA TYR A 208 18.15 1.92 24.63
C TYR A 208 17.31 3.15 24.29
N THR A 209 16.38 3.55 25.13
CA THR A 209 15.49 4.67 24.85
C THR A 209 15.83 5.95 25.59
N GLY A 210 16.69 5.87 26.62
CA GLY A 210 17.01 6.99 27.49
C GLY A 210 15.88 7.34 28.46
N TYR A 211 14.86 6.53 28.61
CA TYR A 211 13.75 6.77 29.50
C TYR A 211 14.19 6.82 30.97
N ILE A 212 14.11 7.99 31.57
CA ILE A 212 14.35 8.22 33.00
C ILE A 212 13.21 9.10 33.48
N HIS A 213 12.36 8.56 34.35
CA HIS A 213 11.27 9.31 34.91
C HIS A 213 11.36 9.26 36.45
N GLU A 214 11.29 10.46 37.06
CA GLU A 214 11.45 10.62 38.52
C GLU A 214 10.20 10.14 39.29
N ASP A 215 9.02 10.33 38.71
CA ASP A 215 7.72 10.05 39.34
C ASP A 215 7.22 8.62 39.19
N GLY A 216 8.02 7.75 38.59
CA GLY A 216 7.68 6.34 38.43
C GLY A 216 8.00 5.72 37.08
N LYS A 217 8.03 4.40 37.06
CA LYS A 217 8.26 3.60 35.85
C LYS A 217 6.91 3.07 35.36
N THR A 218 6.21 3.85 34.56
CA THR A 218 4.89 3.48 34.02
C THR A 218 4.93 3.32 32.50
N LEU A 219 4.08 2.45 31.97
CA LEU A 219 4.00 2.20 30.52
C LEU A 219 3.43 3.43 29.79
N ASP A 220 2.54 4.21 30.40
CA ASP A 220 2.01 5.45 29.81
C ASP A 220 3.14 6.44 29.54
N LEU A 221 3.96 6.71 30.55
CA LEU A 221 5.08 7.63 30.44
C LEU A 221 6.15 7.09 29.49
N PHE A 222 6.39 5.80 29.49
CA PHE A 222 7.32 5.15 28.56
C PHE A 222 6.83 5.26 27.11
N SER A 223 5.53 5.04 26.86
CA SER A 223 4.95 5.16 25.52
C SER A 223 5.03 6.60 25.00
N ALA A 224 4.66 7.59 25.85
CA ALA A 224 4.82 8.99 25.51
C ALA A 224 6.28 9.37 25.22
N HIS A 225 7.21 8.85 26.02
CA HIS A 225 8.65 9.06 25.83
C HIS A 225 9.12 8.50 24.48
N VAL A 226 8.78 7.26 24.14
CA VAL A 226 9.18 6.64 22.86
C VAL A 226 8.64 7.43 21.68
N LEU A 227 7.34 7.75 21.68
CA LEU A 227 6.68 8.45 20.58
C LEU A 227 7.18 9.90 20.40
N LEU A 228 7.36 10.65 21.50
CA LEU A 228 7.85 12.02 21.42
C LEU A 228 9.34 12.10 21.10
N THR A 229 10.15 11.17 21.61
CA THR A 229 11.55 11.07 21.25
C THR A 229 11.71 10.72 19.77
N ALA A 230 10.86 9.81 19.25
CA ALA A 230 10.79 9.48 17.83
C ALA A 230 10.37 10.71 16.99
N LEU A 231 9.34 11.42 17.41
CA LEU A 231 8.90 12.66 16.72
C LEU A 231 10.03 13.71 16.67
N ALA A 232 10.79 13.86 17.75
CA ALA A 232 11.91 14.79 17.84
C ALA A 232 13.07 14.48 16.87
N GLN A 233 13.06 13.30 16.23
CA GLN A 233 14.03 12.96 15.18
C GLN A 233 13.80 13.75 13.90
N THR A 234 12.56 14.07 13.58
CA THR A 234 12.17 14.69 12.31
C THR A 234 11.49 16.05 12.46
N MET A 235 10.86 16.32 13.60
CA MET A 235 10.14 17.55 13.87
C MET A 235 11.06 18.66 14.38
N ASN A 236 10.76 19.90 14.01
CA ASN A 236 11.49 21.07 14.52
C ASN A 236 11.36 21.15 16.06
N PRO A 237 12.47 21.30 16.80
CA PRO A 237 12.45 21.34 18.27
C PRO A 237 11.52 22.41 18.87
N SER A 238 11.29 23.52 18.18
CA SER A 238 10.39 24.59 18.65
C SER A 238 8.96 24.13 18.85
N VAL A 239 8.49 23.12 18.07
CA VAL A 239 7.14 22.55 18.19
C VAL A 239 6.99 21.76 19.48
N LEU A 240 8.08 21.19 19.97
CA LEU A 240 8.13 20.29 21.12
C LEU A 240 8.42 21.04 22.43
N LYS A 241 8.47 22.36 22.39
CA LYS A 241 8.72 23.19 23.58
C LYS A 241 7.72 22.88 24.71
N GLY A 242 8.25 22.60 25.90
CA GLY A 242 7.48 22.19 27.09
C GLY A 242 7.19 20.70 27.19
N LEU A 243 7.71 19.88 26.23
CA LEU A 243 7.66 18.43 26.25
C LEU A 243 9.05 17.79 26.42
N GLU A 244 10.05 18.60 26.75
CA GLU A 244 11.47 18.18 26.83
C GLU A 244 11.68 17.03 27.82
N ARG A 245 10.86 16.99 28.89
CA ARG A 245 10.91 15.90 29.88
C ARG A 245 10.64 14.50 29.31
N PHE A 246 9.96 14.45 28.16
CA PHE A 246 9.65 13.17 27.46
C PHE A 246 10.65 12.86 26.37
N ILE A 247 11.68 13.65 26.14
CA ILE A 247 12.54 13.53 24.96
C ILE A 247 13.97 13.25 25.40
N SER A 248 14.54 12.21 24.83
CA SER A 248 15.97 11.91 24.95
C SER A 248 16.69 12.28 23.65
N ASP A 249 17.54 13.31 23.70
CA ASP A 249 18.28 13.77 22.52
C ASP A 249 19.24 12.73 21.94
N SER A 250 19.82 11.88 22.79
CA SER A 250 20.77 10.85 22.39
C SER A 250 20.09 9.60 21.79
N ASN A 251 18.79 9.39 22.05
CA ASN A 251 18.08 8.16 21.68
C ASN A 251 17.03 8.36 20.58
N LYS A 252 16.99 9.52 19.93
CA LYS A 252 15.99 9.87 18.89
C LYS A 252 15.93 8.82 17.77
N ALA A 253 17.09 8.45 17.23
CA ALA A 253 17.17 7.49 16.14
C ALA A 253 16.66 6.10 16.55
N TYR A 254 16.94 5.67 17.77
CA TYR A 254 16.48 4.38 18.28
C TYR A 254 14.96 4.36 18.51
N CYS A 255 14.41 5.39 19.15
CA CYS A 255 12.97 5.49 19.35
C CYS A 255 12.22 5.62 18.00
N TYR A 256 12.79 6.35 17.03
CA TYR A 256 12.25 6.42 15.68
C TYR A 256 12.22 5.03 15.02
N SER A 257 13.29 4.24 15.18
CA SER A 257 13.35 2.86 14.69
C SER A 257 12.25 1.98 15.29
N ILE A 258 12.01 2.08 16.62
CA ILE A 258 10.93 1.33 17.27
C ILE A 258 9.58 1.61 16.60
N VAL A 259 9.22 2.89 16.45
CA VAL A 259 7.93 3.30 15.90
C VAL A 259 7.80 2.89 14.44
N HIS A 260 8.85 3.10 13.65
CA HIS A 260 8.86 2.76 12.23
C HIS A 260 8.75 1.25 11.99
N GLU A 261 9.49 0.42 12.74
CA GLU A 261 9.39 -1.03 12.63
C GLU A 261 8.03 -1.54 13.07
N TRP A 262 7.50 -1.03 14.18
CA TRP A 262 6.17 -1.42 14.67
C TRP A 262 5.07 -1.08 13.66
N ARG A 263 5.12 0.11 13.07
CA ARG A 263 4.16 0.56 12.06
C ARG A 263 4.13 -0.35 10.82
N ASN A 264 5.27 -0.91 10.44
CA ASN A 264 5.39 -1.78 9.26
C ASN A 264 5.00 -3.25 9.52
N ARG A 265 4.58 -3.60 10.74
CA ARG A 265 4.05 -4.93 11.05
C ARG A 265 2.58 -5.03 10.61
N GLU A 266 2.12 -6.24 10.31
CA GLU A 266 0.74 -6.51 9.89
C GLU A 266 -0.28 -6.07 10.94
N ASP A 267 0.07 -6.17 12.25
CA ASP A 267 -0.76 -5.74 13.37
C ASP A 267 -0.21 -4.43 13.97
N ASN A 268 -0.51 -3.31 13.33
CA ASN A 268 -0.12 -1.98 13.79
C ASN A 268 -1.24 -1.20 14.49
N ASP A 269 -2.41 -1.81 14.68
CA ASP A 269 -3.55 -1.15 15.33
C ASP A 269 -3.25 -0.73 16.77
N ALA A 270 -2.48 -1.54 17.51
CA ALA A 270 -2.06 -1.18 18.86
C ALA A 270 -1.20 0.10 18.88
N LEU A 271 -0.33 0.29 17.90
CA LEU A 271 0.45 1.53 17.76
C LEU A 271 -0.45 2.72 17.40
N TRP A 272 -1.45 2.51 16.55
CA TRP A 272 -2.44 3.55 16.22
C TRP A 272 -3.15 4.03 17.47
N GLU A 273 -3.71 3.12 18.28
CA GLU A 273 -4.40 3.45 19.52
C GLU A 273 -3.46 4.13 20.53
N LEU A 274 -2.22 3.68 20.62
CA LEU A 274 -1.20 4.29 21.46
C LEU A 274 -0.90 5.73 21.05
N CYS A 275 -0.73 5.97 19.73
CA CYS A 275 -0.55 7.32 19.21
C CYS A 275 -1.75 8.21 19.55
N ARG A 276 -2.97 7.71 19.36
CA ARG A 276 -4.21 8.45 19.68
C ARG A 276 -4.30 8.80 21.17
N SER A 277 -3.96 7.87 22.05
CA SER A 277 -3.95 8.11 23.51
C SER A 277 -2.98 9.24 23.87
N VAL A 278 -1.74 9.17 23.41
CA VAL A 278 -0.72 10.18 23.68
C VAL A 278 -1.05 11.55 23.06
N GLU A 279 -1.61 11.56 21.82
CA GLU A 279 -2.08 12.80 21.18
C GLU A 279 -3.15 13.51 22.00
N GLN A 280 -4.09 12.75 22.51
CA GLN A 280 -5.20 13.28 23.31
C GLN A 280 -4.71 13.81 24.67
N GLU A 281 -3.88 13.05 25.36
CA GLU A 281 -3.36 13.42 26.70
C GLU A 281 -2.49 14.68 26.62
N LEU A 282 -1.64 14.79 25.62
CA LEU A 282 -0.70 15.91 25.47
C LEU A 282 -1.21 17.02 24.54
N HIS A 283 -2.45 16.93 24.04
CA HIS A 283 -3.09 17.90 23.15
C HIS A 283 -2.21 18.24 21.92
N LEU A 284 -1.60 17.21 21.29
CA LEU A 284 -0.62 17.41 20.22
C LEU A 284 -1.24 18.03 18.96
N ALA A 285 -2.48 17.68 18.61
CA ALA A 285 -3.19 18.25 17.46
C ALA A 285 -3.21 19.79 17.53
N SER A 286 -3.53 20.38 18.70
CA SER A 286 -3.56 21.84 18.89
C SER A 286 -2.16 22.50 18.78
N ARG A 287 -1.08 21.74 18.95
CA ARG A 287 0.27 22.22 18.71
C ARG A 287 0.60 22.20 17.22
N PHE A 288 0.19 21.13 16.51
CA PHE A 288 0.41 20.99 15.08
C PHE A 288 -0.41 21.99 14.27
N GLU A 289 -1.63 22.34 14.69
CA GLU A 289 -2.44 23.39 14.07
C GLU A 289 -1.74 24.76 14.00
N LYS A 290 -0.81 25.04 14.91
CA LYS A 290 -0.06 26.31 14.94
C LYS A 290 1.15 26.34 14.00
N GLN A 291 1.49 25.21 13.40
CA GLN A 291 2.65 25.09 12.51
C GLN A 291 2.25 25.33 11.07
N ASP A 292 3.20 25.74 10.24
CA ASP A 292 3.02 25.73 8.79
C ASP A 292 3.04 24.29 8.25
N ILE A 293 2.45 24.10 7.05
CA ILE A 293 2.35 22.78 6.44
C ILE A 293 3.73 22.21 6.13
N GLU A 294 4.68 23.00 5.68
CA GLU A 294 6.01 22.53 5.33
C GLU A 294 6.75 21.96 6.53
N THR A 295 6.58 22.54 7.72
CA THR A 295 7.07 21.98 8.98
C THR A 295 6.43 20.64 9.29
N LEU A 296 5.12 20.49 9.07
CA LEU A 296 4.40 19.24 9.32
C LEU A 296 4.79 18.13 8.33
N LEU A 297 5.16 18.47 7.10
CA LEU A 297 5.59 17.49 6.10
C LEU A 297 6.87 16.72 6.48
N THR A 298 7.64 17.21 7.43
CA THR A 298 8.88 16.56 7.88
C THR A 298 8.65 15.38 8.82
N ALA A 299 7.45 15.21 9.37
CA ALA A 299 7.13 14.21 10.38
C ALA A 299 5.88 13.39 10.05
N ASP A 300 5.87 12.13 10.53
CA ASP A 300 4.83 11.15 10.21
C ASP A 300 4.54 10.17 11.37
N ILE A 301 4.96 10.51 12.60
CA ILE A 301 4.79 9.63 13.76
C ILE A 301 3.31 9.56 14.19
N PHE A 302 2.64 10.71 14.26
CA PHE A 302 1.29 10.81 14.80
C PHE A 302 0.23 10.98 13.70
N PRO A 303 -0.90 10.25 13.77
CA PRO A 303 -2.03 10.39 12.86
C PRO A 303 -2.59 11.83 12.76
N SER A 304 -2.63 12.58 13.87
CA SER A 304 -3.14 13.96 13.89
C SER A 304 -2.37 14.93 12.98
N ILE A 305 -1.16 14.59 12.58
CA ILE A 305 -0.40 15.40 11.60
C ILE A 305 -1.13 15.38 10.25
N HIS A 306 -1.60 14.20 9.79
CA HIS A 306 -2.39 14.08 8.56
C HIS A 306 -3.73 14.82 8.68
N GLU A 307 -4.40 14.65 9.82
CA GLU A 307 -5.68 15.30 10.08
C GLU A 307 -5.56 16.82 10.05
N VAL A 308 -4.53 17.38 10.67
CA VAL A 308 -4.29 18.84 10.68
C VAL A 308 -3.98 19.37 9.28
N ILE A 309 -3.12 18.67 8.52
CA ILE A 309 -2.79 19.06 7.15
C ILE A 309 -4.05 19.09 6.28
N LEU A 310 -4.79 17.99 6.25
CA LEU A 310 -5.99 17.82 5.43
C LEU A 310 -7.12 18.77 5.87
N SER A 311 -7.34 18.88 7.17
CA SER A 311 -8.32 19.80 7.75
C SER A 311 -8.06 21.25 7.34
N ARG A 312 -6.82 21.69 7.32
CA ARG A 312 -6.45 23.04 6.89
C ARG A 312 -6.72 23.24 5.41
N PHE A 313 -6.27 22.33 4.55
CA PHE A 313 -6.52 22.44 3.12
C PHE A 313 -8.02 22.42 2.78
N PHE A 314 -8.78 21.52 3.36
CA PHE A 314 -10.22 21.44 3.10
C PHE A 314 -10.96 22.71 3.59
N SER A 315 -10.53 23.29 4.71
CA SER A 315 -11.07 24.59 5.15
C SER A 315 -10.67 25.71 4.18
N GLU A 316 -9.42 25.79 3.75
CA GLU A 316 -8.95 26.78 2.76
C GLU A 316 -9.69 26.63 1.42
N ILE A 317 -9.93 25.40 0.96
CA ILE A 317 -10.72 25.13 -0.27
C ILE A 317 -12.16 25.63 -0.10
N ALA A 318 -12.81 25.35 1.03
CA ALA A 318 -14.16 25.84 1.32
C ALA A 318 -14.24 27.36 1.31
N ASP A 319 -13.16 28.03 1.73
CA ASP A 319 -13.03 29.49 1.68
C ASP A 319 -12.54 30.02 0.31
N HIS A 320 -12.53 29.18 -0.71
CA HIS A 320 -12.05 29.45 -2.07
C HIS A 320 -10.55 29.83 -2.17
N VAL A 321 -9.75 29.43 -1.21
CA VAL A 321 -8.29 29.62 -1.19
C VAL A 321 -7.61 28.30 -1.59
N VAL A 322 -7.23 28.16 -2.86
CA VAL A 322 -6.65 26.93 -3.40
C VAL A 322 -5.18 27.14 -3.77
N LYS A 323 -4.27 26.60 -2.96
CA LYS A 323 -2.81 26.65 -3.13
C LYS A 323 -2.34 25.42 -3.91
N THR A 324 -2.58 25.37 -5.20
CA THR A 324 -2.45 24.19 -6.04
C THR A 324 -1.08 23.53 -5.97
N GLU A 325 0.00 24.33 -6.07
CA GLU A 325 1.38 23.82 -6.03
C GLU A 325 1.70 23.15 -4.68
N LEU A 326 1.31 23.80 -3.57
CA LEU A 326 1.52 23.24 -2.23
C LEU A 326 0.68 21.98 -2.00
N MET A 327 -0.56 21.95 -2.50
CA MET A 327 -1.43 20.77 -2.40
C MET A 327 -0.87 19.58 -3.16
N LEU A 328 -0.40 19.78 -4.40
CA LEU A 328 0.21 18.72 -5.21
C LEU A 328 1.49 18.19 -4.55
N LYS A 329 2.37 19.10 -4.11
CA LYS A 329 3.59 18.74 -3.37
C LYS A 329 3.29 17.96 -2.09
N THR A 330 2.24 18.37 -1.36
CA THR A 330 1.82 17.69 -0.13
C THR A 330 1.28 16.30 -0.42
N ALA A 331 0.35 16.15 -1.35
CA ALA A 331 -0.21 14.85 -1.72
C ALA A 331 0.92 13.89 -2.15
N GLU A 332 1.86 14.35 -2.97
CA GLU A 332 2.99 13.56 -3.41
C GLU A 332 3.93 13.16 -2.26
N ASN A 333 4.28 14.10 -1.38
CA ASN A 333 5.15 13.82 -0.22
C ASN A 333 4.53 12.76 0.71
N ARG A 334 3.21 12.78 0.86
CA ARG A 334 2.50 11.89 1.79
C ARG A 334 2.25 10.48 1.26
N ARG A 335 2.39 10.21 -0.02
CA ARG A 335 2.15 8.88 -0.64
C ARG A 335 2.97 7.74 -0.02
N THR A 336 4.10 8.04 0.60
CA THR A 336 4.97 7.05 1.25
C THR A 336 5.14 7.30 2.74
N SER A 337 4.36 8.21 3.33
CA SER A 337 4.43 8.52 4.75
C SER A 337 3.72 7.46 5.60
N GLY A 338 4.02 7.45 6.89
CA GLY A 338 3.29 6.59 7.82
C GLY A 338 1.79 6.90 7.86
N TRP A 339 0.98 5.89 8.14
CA TRP A 339 -0.48 5.97 8.23
C TRP A 339 -1.20 6.32 6.91
N ILE A 340 -0.48 6.39 5.77
CA ILE A 340 -1.07 6.80 4.48
C ILE A 340 -2.27 5.93 4.09
N GLU A 341 -2.24 4.64 4.35
CA GLU A 341 -3.33 3.70 4.04
C GLU A 341 -4.69 4.14 4.60
N ARG A 342 -4.67 4.89 5.73
CA ARG A 342 -5.88 5.44 6.36
C ARG A 342 -6.27 6.82 5.81
N PHE A 343 -5.38 7.49 5.08
CA PHE A 343 -5.58 8.86 4.59
C PHE A 343 -5.46 9.01 3.07
N GLU A 344 -5.11 7.96 2.34
CA GLU A 344 -4.84 7.99 0.90
C GLU A 344 -5.96 8.67 0.12
N ASN A 345 -7.20 8.24 0.29
CA ASN A 345 -8.34 8.81 -0.41
C ASN A 345 -8.57 10.30 -0.10
N TYR A 346 -8.19 10.78 1.09
CA TYR A 346 -8.26 12.21 1.41
C TYR A 346 -7.20 13.00 0.66
N TYR A 347 -5.99 12.45 0.50
CA TYR A 347 -4.94 13.07 -0.31
C TYR A 347 -5.25 13.01 -1.80
N ASP A 348 -5.93 11.97 -2.27
CA ASP A 348 -6.44 11.90 -3.64
C ASP A 348 -7.48 12.99 -3.89
N CYS A 349 -8.42 13.21 -2.98
CA CYS A 349 -9.34 14.35 -3.07
C CYS A 349 -8.57 15.68 -3.18
N LEU A 350 -7.57 15.89 -2.33
CA LEU A 350 -6.73 17.10 -2.36
C LEU A 350 -6.00 17.25 -3.69
N TYR A 351 -5.43 16.18 -4.21
CA TYR A 351 -4.71 16.16 -5.48
C TYR A 351 -5.62 16.55 -6.65
N TYR A 352 -6.81 15.96 -6.74
CA TYR A 352 -7.71 16.23 -7.84
C TYR A 352 -8.35 17.61 -7.76
N VAL A 353 -8.63 18.14 -6.57
CA VAL A 353 -9.01 19.57 -6.42
C VAL A 353 -7.93 20.48 -6.99
N ALA A 354 -6.67 20.21 -6.66
CA ALA A 354 -5.55 21.01 -7.18
C ALA A 354 -5.42 20.90 -8.70
N LYS A 355 -5.64 19.73 -9.29
CA LYS A 355 -5.65 19.51 -10.75
C LYS A 355 -6.78 20.28 -11.44
N MET A 356 -8.00 20.21 -10.90
CA MET A 356 -9.17 20.94 -11.42
C MET A 356 -8.92 22.45 -11.34
N GLN A 357 -8.38 22.94 -10.25
CA GLN A 357 -8.07 24.35 -10.08
C GLN A 357 -6.97 24.85 -11.04
N ASN A 358 -5.92 24.05 -11.28
CA ASN A 358 -4.92 24.38 -12.29
C ASN A 358 -5.56 24.47 -13.68
N PHE A 359 -6.40 23.51 -14.05
CA PHE A 359 -7.13 23.55 -15.31
C PHE A 359 -8.02 24.80 -15.43
N TYR A 360 -8.70 25.19 -14.34
CA TYR A 360 -9.47 26.43 -14.28
C TYR A 360 -8.57 27.65 -14.50
N GLN A 361 -7.42 27.74 -13.82
CA GLN A 361 -6.52 28.89 -13.94
C GLN A 361 -5.96 29.04 -15.36
N GLU A 362 -5.64 27.93 -16.04
CA GLU A 362 -5.17 27.92 -17.42
C GLU A 362 -6.27 28.41 -18.40
N ASN A 363 -7.55 28.26 -18.06
CA ASN A 363 -8.69 28.52 -18.93
C ASN A 363 -9.68 29.55 -18.33
N ALA A 364 -9.28 30.36 -17.35
CA ALA A 364 -10.16 31.25 -16.59
C ALA A 364 -10.87 32.32 -17.46
N ALA A 365 -10.29 32.67 -18.60
CA ALA A 365 -10.90 33.57 -19.56
C ALA A 365 -12.10 32.97 -20.35
N GLY A 366 -12.32 31.64 -20.19
CA GLY A 366 -13.30 30.89 -20.99
C GLY A 366 -12.70 30.34 -22.30
N PHE A 367 -13.43 29.49 -22.99
CA PHE A 367 -12.92 28.80 -24.18
C PHE A 367 -12.93 29.63 -25.46
N HIS A 368 -13.88 30.58 -25.64
CA HIS A 368 -13.98 31.56 -26.73
C HIS A 368 -13.77 31.01 -28.17
N ILE A 369 -14.06 29.73 -28.40
CA ILE A 369 -13.91 29.04 -29.68
C ILE A 369 -15.27 28.97 -30.37
N VAL A 370 -15.31 29.29 -31.67
CA VAL A 370 -16.56 29.32 -32.46
C VAL A 370 -16.62 28.17 -33.49
N GLU A 371 -15.47 27.59 -33.88
CA GLU A 371 -15.39 26.51 -34.86
C GLU A 371 -15.69 25.15 -34.20
N PRO A 372 -16.73 24.42 -34.63
CA PRO A 372 -17.09 23.12 -34.03
C PRO A 372 -15.95 22.14 -33.97
N LYS A 373 -15.19 22.01 -35.04
CA LYS A 373 -14.06 21.08 -35.10
C LYS A 373 -12.93 21.45 -34.13
N ALA A 374 -12.71 22.75 -33.89
CA ALA A 374 -11.70 23.21 -32.96
C ALA A 374 -12.12 22.94 -31.50
N ILE A 375 -13.40 23.10 -31.16
CA ILE A 375 -13.93 22.74 -29.82
C ILE A 375 -13.85 21.24 -29.61
N TRP A 376 -14.24 20.43 -30.62
CA TRP A 376 -14.13 18.98 -30.60
C TRP A 376 -12.69 18.53 -30.35
N LYS A 377 -11.75 19.11 -31.09
CA LYS A 377 -10.32 18.81 -30.93
C LYS A 377 -9.82 19.20 -29.53
N LEU A 378 -10.16 20.39 -29.04
CA LEU A 378 -9.84 20.82 -27.68
C LEU A 378 -10.32 19.79 -26.63
N TYR A 379 -11.59 19.35 -26.79
CA TYR A 379 -12.14 18.37 -25.86
C TYR A 379 -11.38 17.05 -25.92
N ALA A 380 -11.19 16.48 -27.10
CA ALA A 380 -10.55 15.20 -27.29
C ALA A 380 -9.04 15.19 -26.94
N GLU A 381 -8.35 16.34 -27.00
CA GLU A 381 -6.91 16.42 -26.69
C GLU A 381 -6.62 16.88 -25.24
N LYS A 382 -7.52 17.67 -24.62
CA LYS A 382 -7.20 18.31 -23.34
C LYS A 382 -8.41 18.44 -22.39
N ALA A 383 -9.56 18.96 -22.85
CA ALA A 383 -10.62 19.35 -21.92
C ALA A 383 -11.31 18.15 -21.25
N TYR A 384 -11.21 16.93 -21.81
CA TYR A 384 -11.69 15.70 -21.15
C TYR A 384 -10.98 15.42 -19.82
N GLU A 385 -9.77 15.98 -19.61
CA GLU A 385 -9.06 15.84 -18.34
C GLU A 385 -9.87 16.39 -17.15
N MET A 386 -10.64 17.46 -17.37
CA MET A 386 -11.49 18.01 -16.32
C MET A 386 -12.59 17.03 -15.89
N ASP A 387 -13.18 16.31 -16.86
CA ASP A 387 -14.13 15.22 -16.57
C ASP A 387 -13.45 14.09 -15.79
N SER A 388 -12.21 13.72 -16.15
CA SER A 388 -11.41 12.71 -15.46
C SER A 388 -11.08 13.13 -14.02
N PHE A 389 -10.63 14.37 -13.79
CA PHE A 389 -10.32 14.87 -12.44
C PHE A 389 -11.57 14.88 -11.56
N TYR A 390 -12.72 15.27 -12.12
CA TYR A 390 -13.99 15.27 -11.43
C TYR A 390 -14.41 13.83 -11.04
N ARG A 391 -14.28 12.87 -11.94
CA ARG A 391 -14.56 11.46 -11.67
C ARG A 391 -13.67 10.91 -10.54
N HIS A 392 -12.38 11.12 -10.63
CA HIS A 392 -11.43 10.64 -9.62
C HIS A 392 -11.64 11.30 -8.25
N PHE A 393 -11.94 12.61 -8.22
CA PHE A 393 -12.29 13.28 -6.97
C PHE A 393 -13.48 12.60 -6.30
N HIS A 394 -14.59 12.41 -7.04
CA HIS A 394 -15.79 11.81 -6.48
C HIS A 394 -15.65 10.33 -6.16
N TYR A 395 -14.79 9.60 -6.87
CA TYR A 395 -14.42 8.23 -6.52
C TYR A 395 -13.72 8.20 -5.17
N ALA A 396 -12.67 8.98 -5.00
CA ALA A 396 -11.92 9.10 -3.75
C ALA A 396 -12.82 9.60 -2.60
N PHE A 397 -13.66 10.62 -2.86
CA PHE A 397 -14.64 11.13 -1.91
C PHE A 397 -15.62 10.04 -1.47
N GLY A 398 -16.14 9.24 -2.40
CA GLY A 398 -16.99 8.09 -2.09
C GLY A 398 -16.28 7.04 -1.21
N CYS A 399 -14.98 6.81 -1.41
CA CYS A 399 -14.16 5.93 -0.58
C CYS A 399 -13.98 6.48 0.84
N THR A 400 -13.79 7.80 1.01
CA THR A 400 -13.68 8.40 2.36
C THR A 400 -14.97 8.25 3.15
N LEU A 401 -16.15 8.29 2.49
CA LEU A 401 -17.44 8.14 3.17
C LEU A 401 -17.67 6.70 3.70
N LYS A 402 -17.00 5.69 3.15
CA LYS A 402 -17.07 4.31 3.64
C LYS A 402 -16.30 4.13 4.95
N ASN A 403 -15.21 4.88 5.14
CA ASN A 403 -14.34 4.85 6.32
C ASN A 403 -14.09 6.29 6.79
N SER A 404 -15.14 6.97 7.26
CA SER A 404 -15.07 8.39 7.53
C SER A 404 -14.21 8.73 8.77
N ASN A 405 -13.38 9.78 8.63
CA ASN A 405 -12.74 10.45 9.74
C ASN A 405 -13.62 11.63 10.17
N VAL A 406 -14.16 11.58 11.39
CA VAL A 406 -15.11 12.56 11.92
C VAL A 406 -14.58 14.00 11.87
N LEU A 407 -13.26 14.20 12.04
CA LEU A 407 -12.64 15.52 12.02
C LEU A 407 -12.53 16.12 10.61
N LEU A 408 -12.52 15.28 9.58
CA LEU A 408 -12.34 15.70 8.19
C LEU A 408 -13.64 15.72 7.39
N GLU A 409 -14.64 14.94 7.79
CA GLU A 409 -15.85 14.67 6.99
C GLU A 409 -16.59 15.94 6.56
N ASP A 410 -16.93 16.81 7.51
CA ASP A 410 -17.70 18.02 7.20
C ASP A 410 -16.89 19.01 6.35
N LYS A 411 -15.60 19.13 6.62
CA LYS A 411 -14.70 20.01 5.85
C LYS A 411 -14.52 19.53 4.42
N LEU A 412 -14.40 18.21 4.25
CA LEU A 412 -14.32 17.60 2.91
C LEU A 412 -15.62 17.77 2.13
N LYS A 413 -16.80 17.68 2.78
CA LYS A 413 -18.09 17.97 2.14
C LYS A 413 -18.15 19.40 1.63
N HIS A 414 -17.72 20.38 2.41
CA HIS A 414 -17.65 21.76 1.95
C HIS A 414 -16.63 21.95 0.82
N ALA A 415 -15.50 21.24 0.85
CA ALA A 415 -14.56 21.24 -0.27
C ALA A 415 -15.18 20.62 -1.54
N ALA A 416 -16.05 19.60 -1.40
CA ALA A 416 -16.79 19.04 -2.51
C ALA A 416 -17.77 20.05 -3.15
N ASP A 417 -18.39 20.93 -2.38
CA ASP A 417 -19.22 22.02 -2.93
C ASP A 417 -18.40 22.95 -3.84
N TYR A 418 -17.15 23.22 -3.49
CA TYR A 418 -16.22 23.95 -4.34
C TYR A 418 -15.95 23.23 -5.68
N VAL A 419 -15.70 21.92 -5.62
CA VAL A 419 -15.52 21.09 -6.81
C VAL A 419 -16.73 21.12 -7.72
N GLU A 420 -17.94 21.03 -7.15
CA GLU A 420 -19.20 21.17 -7.91
C GLU A 420 -19.30 22.54 -8.59
N GLY A 421 -18.91 23.61 -7.90
CA GLY A 421 -18.84 24.94 -8.48
C GLY A 421 -17.92 25.04 -9.69
N LEU A 422 -16.72 24.49 -9.60
CA LEU A 422 -15.76 24.44 -10.70
C LEU A 422 -16.29 23.62 -11.88
N TYR A 423 -16.86 22.44 -11.61
CA TYR A 423 -17.29 21.55 -12.67
C TYR A 423 -18.61 22.00 -13.33
N GLN A 424 -19.67 22.18 -12.53
CA GLN A 424 -21.00 22.49 -13.07
C GLN A 424 -21.14 23.94 -13.51
N ASN A 425 -20.79 24.90 -12.60
CA ASN A 425 -21.06 26.30 -12.80
C ASN A 425 -20.08 26.99 -13.73
N TRP A 426 -18.87 26.45 -13.88
CA TRP A 426 -17.90 26.98 -14.81
C TRP A 426 -17.64 26.03 -15.98
N PHE A 427 -17.06 24.86 -15.80
CA PHE A 427 -16.59 24.01 -16.89
C PHE A 427 -17.70 23.54 -17.81
N LEU A 428 -18.74 22.91 -17.27
CA LEU A 428 -19.85 22.43 -18.08
C LEU A 428 -20.60 23.59 -18.75
N LYS A 429 -20.84 24.69 -18.02
CA LYS A 429 -21.54 25.84 -18.52
C LYS A 429 -20.80 26.52 -19.67
N GLU A 430 -19.53 26.84 -19.48
CA GLU A 430 -18.69 27.50 -20.49
C GLU A 430 -18.46 26.59 -21.71
N LEU A 431 -18.06 25.35 -21.50
CA LEU A 431 -17.74 24.45 -22.60
C LEU A 431 -18.99 24.06 -23.39
N THR A 432 -20.07 23.64 -22.69
CA THR A 432 -21.32 23.24 -23.36
C THR A 432 -21.99 24.44 -24.06
N GLY A 433 -21.90 25.62 -23.45
CA GLY A 433 -22.40 26.84 -24.06
C GLY A 433 -21.71 27.20 -25.38
N CYS A 434 -20.35 27.14 -25.40
CA CYS A 434 -19.56 27.32 -26.62
C CYS A 434 -19.88 26.26 -27.67
N TRP A 435 -19.89 24.98 -27.24
CA TRP A 435 -20.18 23.86 -28.11
C TRP A 435 -21.57 23.93 -28.75
N THR A 436 -22.62 24.04 -27.95
CA THR A 436 -24.01 24.07 -28.43
C THR A 436 -24.25 25.25 -29.37
N LYS A 437 -23.70 26.43 -29.04
CA LYS A 437 -23.81 27.60 -29.93
C LYS A 437 -23.13 27.35 -31.27
N ALA A 438 -21.96 26.70 -31.28
CA ALA A 438 -21.22 26.42 -32.50
C ALA A 438 -21.90 25.39 -33.41
N ILE A 439 -22.64 24.41 -32.85
CA ILE A 439 -23.19 23.28 -33.61
C ILE A 439 -24.71 23.41 -33.91
N SER A 440 -25.45 24.35 -33.30
CA SER A 440 -26.91 24.42 -33.38
C SER A 440 -27.42 24.45 -34.81
N ASP A 441 -26.80 25.24 -35.71
CA ASP A 441 -27.18 25.33 -37.10
C ASP A 441 -26.92 24.03 -37.87
N ASN A 442 -25.80 23.37 -37.59
CA ASN A 442 -25.49 22.06 -38.18
C ASN A 442 -26.50 21.00 -37.74
N LEU A 443 -26.84 20.96 -36.44
CA LEU A 443 -27.83 20.02 -35.92
C LEU A 443 -29.24 20.28 -36.45
N ALA A 444 -29.65 21.54 -36.56
CA ALA A 444 -30.97 21.89 -37.11
C ALA A 444 -31.08 21.53 -38.60
N ALA A 445 -30.01 21.64 -39.37
CA ALA A 445 -29.97 21.36 -40.80
C ALA A 445 -29.73 19.89 -41.16
N LEU A 446 -28.78 19.27 -40.50
CA LEU A 446 -28.23 17.93 -40.85
C LEU A 446 -28.45 16.86 -39.80
N GLY A 447 -28.59 17.25 -38.54
CA GLY A 447 -28.61 16.33 -37.39
C GLY A 447 -27.22 15.89 -36.89
N TYR A 448 -26.15 16.40 -37.50
CA TYR A 448 -24.76 16.09 -37.13
C TYR A 448 -23.80 17.21 -37.57
N VAL A 449 -22.60 17.20 -37.12
CA VAL A 449 -21.52 18.13 -37.51
C VAL A 449 -20.72 17.51 -38.64
N SER A 450 -20.76 18.10 -39.84
CA SER A 450 -20.26 17.51 -41.10
C SER A 450 -18.75 17.27 -41.11
N GLU A 451 -17.99 18.05 -40.36
CA GLU A 451 -16.51 17.95 -40.31
C GLU A 451 -15.97 16.93 -39.32
N ILE A 452 -16.84 16.28 -38.58
CA ILE A 452 -16.48 15.29 -37.52
C ILE A 452 -16.92 13.91 -37.98
N GLY A 453 -16.04 12.90 -37.79
CA GLY A 453 -16.34 11.51 -38.15
C GLY A 453 -17.59 11.01 -37.40
N LYS A 454 -18.46 10.31 -38.12
CA LYS A 454 -19.72 9.80 -37.53
C LYS A 454 -19.55 8.40 -36.97
N GLN A 455 -20.18 8.11 -35.84
CA GLN A 455 -20.29 6.76 -35.28
C GLN A 455 -20.87 5.74 -36.25
N ARG A 456 -21.79 6.18 -37.09
CA ARG A 456 -22.41 5.36 -38.15
C ARG A 456 -21.40 4.78 -39.16
N ASP A 457 -20.31 5.49 -39.37
CA ASP A 457 -19.26 5.03 -40.27
C ASP A 457 -18.31 4.02 -39.63
N PHE A 458 -18.51 3.68 -38.36
CA PHE A 458 -17.62 2.81 -37.58
C PHE A 458 -17.36 1.47 -38.26
N TYR A 459 -18.42 0.74 -38.63
CA TYR A 459 -18.23 -0.58 -39.26
C TYR A 459 -17.48 -0.46 -40.60
N SER A 460 -17.85 0.52 -41.44
CA SER A 460 -17.24 0.72 -42.75
C SER A 460 -15.81 1.19 -42.66
N HIS A 461 -15.45 1.98 -41.63
CA HIS A 461 -14.14 2.55 -41.48
C HIS A 461 -13.15 1.65 -40.74
N TYR A 462 -13.60 1.02 -39.67
CA TYR A 462 -12.71 0.25 -38.79
C TYR A 462 -12.81 -1.26 -39.01
N VAL A 463 -13.98 -1.83 -39.18
CA VAL A 463 -14.22 -3.29 -39.20
C VAL A 463 -14.11 -3.88 -40.60
N LYS A 464 -14.82 -3.31 -41.58
CA LYS A 464 -14.89 -3.82 -42.94
C LYS A 464 -13.52 -3.94 -43.62
N PRO A 465 -12.54 -3.05 -43.45
CA PRO A 465 -11.24 -3.15 -44.07
C PRO A 465 -10.43 -4.37 -43.62
N LEU A 466 -10.76 -4.98 -42.47
CA LEU A 466 -10.09 -6.14 -41.90
C LEU A 466 -10.80 -7.45 -42.31
N ALA A 467 -12.13 -7.41 -42.39
CA ALA A 467 -12.92 -8.56 -42.80
C ALA A 467 -12.53 -9.02 -44.21
N GLY A 468 -12.30 -10.32 -44.39
CA GLY A 468 -11.92 -10.89 -45.69
C GLY A 468 -10.41 -10.86 -46.02
N LYS A 469 -9.54 -10.33 -45.17
CA LYS A 469 -8.06 -10.29 -45.35
C LYS A 469 -7.30 -11.36 -44.57
N ASN A 470 -7.89 -12.50 -44.26
CA ASN A 470 -7.35 -13.48 -43.31
C ASN A 470 -7.07 -12.87 -41.91
N SER A 471 -7.76 -11.77 -41.56
CA SER A 471 -7.69 -11.06 -40.28
C SER A 471 -9.06 -11.12 -39.61
N ARG A 472 -9.09 -11.17 -38.31
CA ARG A 472 -10.32 -11.16 -37.52
C ARG A 472 -10.41 -9.83 -36.76
N ALA A 473 -11.54 -9.13 -36.95
CA ALA A 473 -11.85 -7.93 -36.18
C ALA A 473 -12.67 -8.29 -34.94
N PHE A 474 -12.15 -7.93 -33.76
CA PHE A 474 -12.89 -7.96 -32.53
C PHE A 474 -13.39 -6.57 -32.21
N VAL A 475 -14.63 -6.44 -31.78
CA VAL A 475 -15.23 -5.17 -31.35
C VAL A 475 -15.82 -5.37 -29.96
N ILE A 476 -15.31 -4.66 -28.99
CA ILE A 476 -15.84 -4.61 -27.62
C ILE A 476 -16.64 -3.30 -27.53
N ILE A 477 -17.94 -3.40 -27.31
CA ILE A 477 -18.83 -2.24 -27.15
C ILE A 477 -19.22 -2.17 -25.68
N SER A 478 -18.74 -1.15 -24.99
CA SER A 478 -19.10 -0.88 -23.60
C SER A 478 -20.14 0.23 -23.55
N ASP A 479 -21.32 -0.12 -23.07
CA ASP A 479 -22.46 0.78 -22.94
C ASP A 479 -22.12 1.97 -22.05
N ALA A 480 -22.27 3.18 -22.56
CA ALA A 480 -21.98 4.44 -21.91
C ALA A 480 -20.49 4.67 -21.54
N LEU A 481 -19.53 4.04 -22.21
CA LEU A 481 -18.10 4.30 -21.97
C LEU A 481 -17.76 5.72 -22.41
N ARG A 482 -17.60 6.64 -21.46
CA ARG A 482 -17.21 8.04 -21.72
C ARG A 482 -15.81 8.13 -22.34
N TYR A 483 -15.60 9.20 -23.09
CA TYR A 483 -14.32 9.46 -23.74
C TYR A 483 -13.15 9.53 -22.75
N GLU A 484 -13.32 10.21 -21.59
CA GLU A 484 -12.26 10.34 -20.59
C GLU A 484 -11.89 9.01 -19.93
N VAL A 485 -12.87 8.13 -19.69
CA VAL A 485 -12.65 6.78 -19.17
C VAL A 485 -11.88 5.94 -20.21
N ALA A 486 -12.28 6.07 -21.48
CA ALA A 486 -11.59 5.39 -22.59
C ALA A 486 -10.16 5.92 -22.81
N ALA A 487 -9.90 7.19 -22.55
CA ALA A 487 -8.56 7.76 -22.63
C ALA A 487 -7.65 7.13 -21.57
N GLU A 488 -8.09 7.02 -20.35
CA GLU A 488 -7.35 6.35 -19.26
C GLU A 488 -7.17 4.85 -19.54
N LEU A 489 -8.22 4.19 -20.04
CA LEU A 489 -8.14 2.78 -20.47
C LEU A 489 -7.13 2.60 -21.60
N CYS A 490 -7.09 3.48 -22.59
CA CYS A 490 -6.14 3.44 -23.69
C CYS A 490 -4.68 3.55 -23.21
N ASP A 491 -4.42 4.46 -22.28
CA ASP A 491 -3.13 4.61 -21.64
C ASP A 491 -2.74 3.35 -20.85
N THR A 492 -3.68 2.82 -20.09
CA THR A 492 -3.48 1.59 -19.31
C THR A 492 -3.17 0.40 -20.22
N ILE A 493 -3.96 0.20 -21.28
CA ILE A 493 -3.72 -0.87 -22.27
C ILE A 493 -2.37 -0.68 -22.96
N THR A 494 -2.02 0.54 -23.33
CA THR A 494 -0.73 0.85 -23.97
C THR A 494 0.44 0.49 -23.07
N ARG A 495 0.35 0.80 -21.77
CA ARG A 495 1.39 0.51 -20.77
C ARG A 495 1.47 -0.97 -20.39
N THR A 496 0.31 -1.64 -20.24
CA THR A 496 0.26 -3.00 -19.67
C THR A 496 0.33 -4.12 -20.71
N THR A 497 0.26 -3.83 -22.00
CA THR A 497 0.28 -4.84 -23.06
C THR A 497 1.43 -4.67 -24.05
N LYS A 498 1.74 -5.73 -24.79
CA LYS A 498 2.75 -5.71 -25.88
C LYS A 498 2.24 -5.10 -27.19
N GLY A 499 0.96 -4.71 -27.24
CA GLY A 499 0.31 -4.10 -28.38
C GLY A 499 0.54 -2.60 -28.49
N THR A 500 -0.04 -2.03 -29.52
CA THR A 500 -0.20 -0.57 -29.67
C THR A 500 -1.66 -0.21 -29.63
N ALA A 501 -2.02 0.82 -28.89
CA ALA A 501 -3.36 1.38 -28.87
C ALA A 501 -3.34 2.82 -29.42
N LYS A 502 -4.44 3.20 -30.06
CA LYS A 502 -4.68 4.57 -30.51
C LYS A 502 -6.12 4.92 -30.19
N LEU A 503 -6.31 6.07 -29.57
CA LEU A 503 -7.64 6.62 -29.29
C LEU A 503 -8.03 7.60 -30.39
N ASP A 504 -9.19 7.39 -30.98
CA ASP A 504 -9.87 8.30 -31.87
C ASP A 504 -11.24 8.67 -31.27
N ALA A 505 -11.86 9.75 -31.79
CA ALA A 505 -13.16 10.23 -31.36
C ALA A 505 -14.11 10.33 -32.55
N VAL A 506 -15.33 9.82 -32.39
CA VAL A 506 -16.42 9.94 -33.38
C VAL A 506 -17.68 10.52 -32.73
N GLN A 507 -18.48 11.27 -33.49
CA GLN A 507 -19.72 11.82 -32.94
C GLN A 507 -20.82 10.76 -32.89
N ALA A 508 -21.46 10.62 -31.72
CA ALA A 508 -22.65 9.79 -31.56
C ALA A 508 -23.80 10.30 -32.45
N VAL A 509 -24.72 9.41 -32.80
CA VAL A 509 -26.00 9.78 -33.42
C VAL A 509 -26.89 10.45 -32.36
N PHE A 510 -27.70 11.42 -32.82
CA PHE A 510 -28.74 11.98 -31.96
C PHE A 510 -30.08 11.20 -32.11
N PRO A 511 -30.78 10.89 -31.02
CA PRO A 511 -30.37 11.05 -29.63
C PRO A 511 -29.27 10.06 -29.25
N SER A 512 -28.33 10.50 -28.41
CA SER A 512 -27.19 9.69 -27.93
C SER A 512 -27.64 8.70 -26.83
N ILE A 513 -28.41 7.70 -27.26
CA ILE A 513 -28.99 6.66 -26.38
C ILE A 513 -28.72 5.27 -26.94
N THR A 514 -28.75 4.27 -26.07
CA THR A 514 -28.36 2.87 -26.33
C THR A 514 -28.98 2.31 -27.64
N LYS A 515 -30.28 2.47 -27.87
CA LYS A 515 -30.93 1.91 -29.06
C LYS A 515 -30.46 2.50 -30.39
N PHE A 516 -30.13 3.80 -30.42
CA PHE A 516 -29.58 4.45 -31.62
C PHE A 516 -28.07 4.14 -31.74
N GLY A 517 -27.28 4.32 -30.68
CA GLY A 517 -25.86 4.10 -30.69
C GLY A 517 -25.50 2.66 -31.06
N MET A 518 -26.13 1.68 -30.43
CA MET A 518 -25.91 0.26 -30.75
C MET A 518 -26.25 -0.08 -32.21
N ALA A 519 -27.31 0.53 -32.78
CA ALA A 519 -27.68 0.30 -34.15
C ALA A 519 -26.67 0.92 -35.13
N THR A 520 -26.16 2.10 -34.86
CA THR A 520 -25.16 2.78 -35.71
C THR A 520 -23.81 2.13 -35.78
N LEU A 521 -23.45 1.31 -34.80
CA LEU A 521 -22.22 0.53 -34.81
C LEU A 521 -22.28 -0.75 -35.66
N LEU A 522 -23.49 -1.06 -36.19
CA LEU A 522 -23.72 -2.23 -37.05
C LEU A 522 -23.51 -1.90 -38.52
N PRO A 523 -23.20 -2.93 -39.37
CA PRO A 523 -23.23 -2.74 -40.81
C PRO A 523 -24.64 -2.57 -41.32
N GLY A 524 -24.88 -1.58 -42.19
CA GLY A 524 -26.16 -1.38 -42.84
C GLY A 524 -26.11 -0.20 -43.76
N ARG A 525 -27.05 -0.18 -44.76
CA ARG A 525 -27.19 0.91 -45.71
C ARG A 525 -28.24 1.92 -45.24
N LYS A 526 -29.27 1.46 -44.52
CA LYS A 526 -30.38 2.27 -44.11
C LYS A 526 -30.73 2.07 -42.65
N LEU A 527 -30.69 3.15 -41.88
CA LEU A 527 -31.29 3.21 -40.55
C LEU A 527 -32.73 3.68 -40.68
N SER A 528 -33.63 3.12 -39.93
CA SER A 528 -35.03 3.58 -39.88
C SER A 528 -35.57 3.42 -38.46
N VAL A 529 -36.62 4.24 -38.19
CA VAL A 529 -37.35 4.18 -36.91
C VAL A 529 -38.80 3.81 -37.24
N ASN A 530 -39.31 2.79 -36.57
CA ASN A 530 -40.70 2.36 -36.72
C ASN A 530 -41.65 3.21 -35.82
N ASP A 531 -42.97 2.94 -35.93
CA ASP A 531 -43.99 3.67 -35.15
C ASP A 531 -43.88 3.43 -33.63
N SER A 532 -43.17 2.38 -33.21
CA SER A 532 -42.87 2.06 -31.78
C SER A 532 -41.59 2.69 -31.31
N MET A 533 -40.94 3.53 -32.08
CA MET A 533 -39.65 4.18 -31.83
C MET A 533 -38.49 3.18 -31.70
N ASP A 534 -38.60 1.97 -32.30
CA ASP A 534 -37.49 1.03 -32.41
C ASP A 534 -36.61 1.37 -33.60
N VAL A 535 -35.32 1.21 -33.43
CA VAL A 535 -34.34 1.46 -34.50
C VAL A 535 -34.08 0.15 -35.26
N LEU A 536 -34.20 0.22 -36.57
CA LEU A 536 -33.99 -0.89 -37.50
C LEU A 536 -32.77 -0.59 -38.38
N VAL A 537 -32.02 -1.61 -38.71
CA VAL A 537 -30.91 -1.58 -39.70
C VAL A 537 -31.32 -2.48 -40.88
N ASP A 538 -31.47 -1.87 -42.04
CA ASP A 538 -31.96 -2.58 -43.23
C ASP A 538 -33.22 -3.40 -42.90
N GLU A 539 -34.21 -2.77 -42.22
CA GLU A 539 -35.46 -3.35 -41.76
C GLU A 539 -35.37 -4.45 -40.69
N MET A 540 -34.16 -4.78 -40.24
CA MET A 540 -33.92 -5.76 -39.15
C MET A 540 -33.88 -5.08 -37.78
N PRO A 541 -34.50 -5.70 -36.76
CA PRO A 541 -34.47 -5.18 -35.38
C PRO A 541 -33.08 -5.30 -34.74
N THR A 542 -32.77 -4.44 -33.74
CA THR A 542 -31.46 -4.31 -33.14
C THR A 542 -31.50 -4.28 -31.61
N ARG A 543 -32.62 -4.62 -30.97
CA ARG A 543 -32.80 -4.50 -29.52
C ARG A 543 -31.90 -5.47 -28.71
N SER A 544 -31.79 -6.70 -29.17
CA SER A 544 -31.03 -7.75 -28.46
C SER A 544 -29.73 -8.08 -29.15
N THR A 545 -28.79 -8.69 -28.42
CA THR A 545 -27.54 -9.22 -28.96
C THR A 545 -27.75 -10.20 -30.11
N ASP A 546 -28.79 -11.04 -30.02
CA ASP A 546 -29.15 -11.99 -31.07
C ASP A 546 -29.60 -11.31 -32.34
N GLU A 547 -30.45 -10.26 -32.22
CA GLU A 547 -30.93 -9.45 -33.36
C GLU A 547 -29.75 -8.72 -34.01
N ARG A 548 -28.90 -8.08 -33.24
CA ARG A 548 -27.66 -7.43 -33.74
C ARG A 548 -26.73 -8.46 -34.43
N GLY A 549 -26.65 -9.67 -33.90
CA GLY A 549 -25.94 -10.78 -34.52
C GLY A 549 -26.51 -11.19 -35.88
N LYS A 550 -27.83 -11.10 -36.07
CA LYS A 550 -28.47 -11.32 -37.37
C LYS A 550 -28.10 -10.23 -38.38
N VAL A 551 -28.08 -8.97 -37.97
CA VAL A 551 -27.64 -7.84 -38.82
C VAL A 551 -26.18 -8.03 -39.25
N LEU A 552 -25.29 -8.38 -38.29
CA LEU A 552 -23.90 -8.67 -38.59
C LEU A 552 -23.74 -9.78 -39.65
N ARG A 553 -24.47 -10.90 -39.43
CA ARG A 553 -24.43 -12.05 -40.36
C ARG A 553 -25.05 -11.75 -41.75
N ALA A 554 -25.99 -10.84 -41.84
CA ALA A 554 -26.52 -10.40 -43.15
C ALA A 554 -25.46 -9.67 -43.98
N ALA A 555 -24.57 -8.90 -43.32
CA ALA A 555 -23.48 -8.21 -43.96
C ALA A 555 -22.22 -9.09 -44.15
N ASN A 556 -21.94 -9.93 -43.18
CA ASN A 556 -20.85 -10.91 -43.22
C ASN A 556 -21.27 -12.18 -42.45
N MET A 557 -21.52 -13.27 -43.19
CA MET A 557 -21.98 -14.54 -42.60
C MET A 557 -21.05 -15.12 -41.54
N ASN A 558 -19.76 -14.76 -41.60
CA ASN A 558 -18.74 -15.18 -40.63
C ASN A 558 -18.68 -14.22 -39.42
N SER A 559 -19.81 -13.75 -38.97
CA SER A 559 -19.90 -12.85 -37.80
C SER A 559 -20.57 -13.53 -36.63
N VAL A 560 -20.22 -13.08 -35.42
CA VAL A 560 -20.87 -13.48 -34.16
C VAL A 560 -20.99 -12.28 -33.23
N ALA A 561 -22.10 -12.24 -32.47
CA ALA A 561 -22.32 -11.30 -31.37
C ALA A 561 -22.55 -12.07 -30.09
N VAL A 562 -21.96 -11.64 -28.99
CA VAL A 562 -22.00 -12.31 -27.70
C VAL A 562 -21.97 -11.30 -26.56
N GLN A 563 -22.56 -11.64 -25.43
CA GLN A 563 -22.45 -10.83 -24.20
C GLN A 563 -21.09 -11.08 -23.52
N TYR A 564 -20.54 -10.06 -22.88
CA TYR A 564 -19.35 -10.14 -22.06
C TYR A 564 -19.43 -11.22 -20.98
N THR A 565 -20.56 -11.28 -20.27
CA THR A 565 -20.81 -12.29 -19.21
C THR A 565 -20.79 -13.72 -19.73
N ASP A 566 -21.27 -13.95 -20.97
CA ASP A 566 -21.23 -15.28 -21.57
C ASP A 566 -19.80 -15.69 -21.87
N VAL A 567 -18.98 -14.77 -22.39
CA VAL A 567 -17.55 -15.03 -22.66
C VAL A 567 -16.78 -15.34 -21.37
N LEU A 568 -17.08 -14.68 -20.27
CA LEU A 568 -16.45 -14.97 -18.98
C LEU A 568 -16.76 -16.38 -18.50
N ASN A 569 -18.01 -16.83 -18.64
CA ASN A 569 -18.45 -18.14 -18.19
C ASN A 569 -17.95 -19.31 -19.07
N MET A 570 -17.50 -19.04 -20.29
CA MET A 570 -16.94 -20.03 -21.21
C MET A 570 -15.55 -20.49 -20.78
N LYS A 571 -15.27 -21.78 -20.97
CA LYS A 571 -13.91 -22.33 -20.89
C LYS A 571 -13.10 -21.95 -22.13
N ARG A 572 -11.79 -22.04 -22.03
CA ARG A 572 -10.86 -21.69 -23.13
C ARG A 572 -11.18 -22.41 -24.43
N ALA A 573 -11.58 -23.67 -24.39
CA ALA A 573 -11.95 -24.42 -25.58
C ALA A 573 -13.22 -23.88 -26.24
N GLU A 574 -14.23 -23.51 -25.45
CA GLU A 574 -15.51 -22.95 -25.91
C GLU A 574 -15.29 -21.56 -26.53
N ARG A 575 -14.43 -20.74 -25.93
CA ARG A 575 -14.01 -19.43 -26.47
C ARG A 575 -13.36 -19.57 -27.84
N ARG A 576 -12.51 -20.57 -28.04
CA ARG A 576 -11.89 -20.88 -29.33
C ARG A 576 -12.90 -21.36 -30.37
N GLU A 577 -13.85 -22.20 -29.96
CA GLU A 577 -14.93 -22.70 -30.82
C GLU A 577 -15.83 -21.52 -31.25
N LEU A 578 -16.23 -20.65 -30.36
CA LEU A 578 -17.04 -19.45 -30.63
C LEU A 578 -16.47 -18.63 -31.78
N VAL A 579 -15.16 -18.43 -31.83
CA VAL A 579 -14.49 -17.62 -32.85
C VAL A 579 -13.98 -18.41 -34.04
N SER A 580 -14.14 -19.73 -34.05
CA SER A 580 -13.67 -20.58 -35.16
C SER A 580 -14.41 -20.23 -36.47
N GLY A 581 -13.67 -19.94 -37.53
CA GLY A 581 -14.24 -19.52 -38.81
C GLY A 581 -14.92 -18.15 -38.81
N LYS A 582 -14.80 -17.35 -37.75
CA LYS A 582 -15.36 -16.01 -37.67
C LYS A 582 -14.35 -14.95 -38.11
N GLU A 583 -14.83 -13.94 -38.82
CA GLU A 583 -14.07 -12.78 -39.26
C GLU A 583 -14.39 -11.53 -38.46
N VAL A 584 -15.62 -11.47 -37.91
CA VAL A 584 -16.09 -10.35 -37.11
C VAL A 584 -16.71 -10.86 -35.78
N VAL A 585 -16.24 -10.37 -34.65
CA VAL A 585 -16.73 -10.77 -33.34
C VAL A 585 -17.08 -9.52 -32.54
N TYR A 586 -18.36 -9.36 -32.20
CA TYR A 586 -18.86 -8.28 -31.36
C TYR A 586 -19.10 -8.80 -29.94
N ILE A 587 -18.54 -8.09 -28.95
CA ILE A 587 -18.71 -8.41 -27.53
C ILE A 587 -19.35 -7.20 -26.85
N TYR A 588 -20.52 -7.40 -26.26
CA TYR A 588 -21.28 -6.34 -25.60
C TYR A 588 -21.06 -6.37 -24.11
N HIS A 589 -20.72 -5.21 -23.55
CA HIS A 589 -20.42 -4.97 -22.15
C HIS A 589 -21.32 -3.85 -21.64
N ASN A 590 -21.86 -3.96 -20.42
CA ASN A 590 -22.84 -3.00 -19.88
C ASN A 590 -22.71 -2.84 -18.37
N THR A 591 -21.56 -2.44 -17.85
CA THR A 591 -21.39 -2.19 -16.41
C THR A 591 -21.75 -0.75 -16.02
N ILE A 592 -21.33 0.24 -16.85
CA ILE A 592 -21.51 1.65 -16.52
C ILE A 592 -23.00 2.03 -16.58
N ASP A 593 -23.66 1.78 -17.71
CA ASP A 593 -25.06 2.15 -17.91
C ASP A 593 -25.99 1.40 -16.95
N ALA A 594 -25.76 0.12 -16.73
CA ALA A 594 -26.57 -0.71 -15.82
C ALA A 594 -26.59 -0.20 -14.37
N ILE A 595 -25.52 0.47 -13.94
CA ILE A 595 -25.39 1.09 -12.61
C ILE A 595 -25.87 2.53 -12.62
N GLY A 596 -25.52 3.29 -13.65
CA GLY A 596 -25.82 4.73 -13.76
C GLY A 596 -27.31 5.04 -13.97
N ASP A 597 -28.01 4.28 -14.79
CA ASP A 597 -29.40 4.54 -15.14
C ASP A 597 -30.43 4.30 -14.02
N LYS A 598 -30.01 3.73 -12.90
CA LYS A 598 -30.88 3.43 -11.76
C LYS A 598 -30.69 4.44 -10.63
N ALA A 599 -31.74 5.14 -10.23
CA ALA A 599 -31.69 6.12 -9.14
C ALA A 599 -31.01 5.63 -7.84
N PRO A 600 -31.18 4.36 -7.37
CA PRO A 600 -30.50 3.90 -6.16
C PRO A 600 -28.98 3.72 -6.32
N THR A 601 -28.47 3.54 -7.54
CA THR A 601 -27.08 3.21 -7.83
C THR A 601 -26.34 4.29 -8.62
N GLU A 602 -27.01 5.31 -9.16
CA GLU A 602 -26.38 6.35 -9.98
C GLU A 602 -25.17 7.02 -9.32
N LYS A 603 -25.17 7.15 -7.97
CA LYS A 603 -24.04 7.70 -7.22
C LYS A 603 -22.77 6.83 -7.27
N LYS A 604 -22.88 5.59 -7.71
CA LYS A 604 -21.78 4.64 -7.88
C LYS A 604 -21.26 4.57 -9.31
N VAL A 605 -21.72 5.45 -10.18
CA VAL A 605 -21.33 5.41 -11.60
C VAL A 605 -19.82 5.54 -11.80
N PHE A 606 -19.13 6.28 -10.94
CA PHE A 606 -17.69 6.41 -11.03
C PHE A 606 -16.94 5.17 -10.51
N GLU A 607 -17.47 4.45 -9.51
CA GLU A 607 -17.01 3.11 -9.18
C GLU A 607 -17.21 2.14 -10.37
N ALA A 608 -18.37 2.23 -11.04
CA ALA A 608 -18.66 1.42 -12.22
C ALA A 608 -17.74 1.72 -13.41
N CYS A 609 -17.20 2.93 -13.53
CA CYS A 609 -16.18 3.25 -14.53
C CYS A 609 -14.85 2.54 -14.25
N GLU A 610 -14.42 2.49 -12.98
CA GLU A 610 -13.21 1.74 -12.56
C GLU A 610 -13.39 0.23 -12.82
N ASP A 611 -14.54 -0.34 -12.42
CA ASP A 611 -14.88 -1.73 -12.66
C ASP A 611 -14.87 -2.04 -14.16
N ALA A 612 -15.47 -1.17 -14.99
CA ALA A 612 -15.53 -1.34 -16.44
C ALA A 612 -14.14 -1.32 -17.09
N MET A 613 -13.21 -0.47 -16.64
CA MET A 613 -11.84 -0.47 -17.16
C MET A 613 -11.11 -1.78 -16.84
N GLN A 614 -11.30 -2.33 -15.63
CA GLN A 614 -10.74 -3.62 -15.23
C GLN A 614 -11.35 -4.77 -16.05
N GLU A 615 -12.68 -4.77 -16.22
CA GLU A 615 -13.41 -5.79 -16.98
C GLU A 615 -13.03 -5.76 -18.46
N ILE A 616 -12.93 -4.58 -19.08
CA ILE A 616 -12.50 -4.44 -20.48
C ILE A 616 -11.03 -4.87 -20.64
N SER A 617 -10.17 -4.56 -19.68
CA SER A 617 -8.78 -5.01 -19.69
C SER A 617 -8.68 -6.54 -19.58
N ASN A 618 -9.55 -7.15 -18.77
CA ASN A 618 -9.62 -8.61 -18.65
C ASN A 618 -10.13 -9.27 -19.93
N ILE A 619 -11.24 -8.77 -20.54
CA ILE A 619 -11.73 -9.34 -21.80
C ILE A 619 -10.73 -9.14 -22.93
N LEU A 620 -9.98 -8.05 -22.97
CA LEU A 620 -8.89 -7.85 -23.92
C LEU A 620 -7.83 -8.96 -23.80
N ARG A 621 -7.42 -9.29 -22.55
CA ARG A 621 -6.48 -10.40 -22.31
C ARG A 621 -7.04 -11.74 -22.77
N ILE A 622 -8.33 -12.00 -22.53
CA ILE A 622 -9.02 -13.21 -23.00
C ILE A 622 -9.04 -13.27 -24.54
N VAL A 623 -9.39 -12.18 -25.20
CA VAL A 623 -9.39 -12.08 -26.66
C VAL A 623 -8.02 -12.34 -27.24
N ILE A 624 -6.97 -11.78 -26.65
CA ILE A 624 -5.58 -11.99 -27.08
C ILE A 624 -5.13 -13.44 -26.88
N ASN A 625 -5.29 -13.99 -25.66
CA ASN A 625 -4.67 -15.24 -25.26
C ASN A 625 -5.48 -16.48 -25.65
N ASP A 626 -6.82 -16.39 -25.60
CA ASP A 626 -7.69 -17.52 -25.82
C ASP A 626 -8.30 -17.52 -27.23
N MET A 627 -8.66 -16.34 -27.75
CA MET A 627 -9.33 -16.18 -29.05
C MET A 627 -8.36 -15.75 -30.18
N GLN A 628 -7.07 -15.59 -29.89
CA GLN A 628 -6.04 -15.20 -30.84
C GLN A 628 -6.33 -13.85 -31.54
N GLY A 629 -6.88 -12.89 -30.79
CA GLY A 629 -7.18 -11.56 -31.32
C GLY A 629 -5.91 -10.76 -31.62
N THR A 630 -5.92 -10.13 -32.81
CA THR A 630 -4.83 -9.29 -33.27
C THR A 630 -5.28 -7.84 -33.42
N ASP A 631 -6.43 -7.63 -34.07
CA ASP A 631 -7.01 -6.32 -34.31
C ASP A 631 -8.30 -6.21 -33.50
N ILE A 632 -8.29 -5.33 -32.49
CA ILE A 632 -9.37 -5.20 -31.50
C ILE A 632 -9.75 -3.73 -31.41
N PHE A 633 -11.05 -3.47 -31.49
CA PHE A 633 -11.62 -2.15 -31.28
C PHE A 633 -12.43 -2.13 -30.00
N ILE A 634 -12.27 -1.06 -29.21
CA ILE A 634 -13.07 -0.82 -28.02
C ILE A 634 -13.79 0.50 -28.26
N THR A 635 -15.10 0.52 -28.13
CA THR A 635 -15.92 1.70 -28.40
C THR A 635 -17.17 1.74 -27.50
N ALA A 636 -17.94 2.79 -27.58
CA ALA A 636 -19.20 2.98 -26.88
C ALA A 636 -20.35 3.24 -27.87
N ASP A 637 -21.53 3.04 -27.42
CA ASP A 637 -22.75 3.47 -28.11
C ASP A 637 -23.08 4.94 -27.87
N HIS A 638 -22.84 5.46 -26.68
CA HIS A 638 -22.89 6.86 -26.28
C HIS A 638 -22.01 7.16 -25.08
N GLY A 639 -21.85 8.40 -24.71
CA GLY A 639 -21.35 8.81 -23.41
C GLY A 639 -22.48 9.24 -22.47
N PHE A 640 -22.15 9.87 -21.36
CA PHE A 640 -23.13 10.36 -20.39
C PHE A 640 -22.70 11.67 -19.74
N LEU A 641 -23.68 12.43 -19.26
CA LEU A 641 -23.47 13.57 -18.40
C LEU A 641 -23.83 13.19 -16.98
N TYR A 642 -22.93 13.50 -16.04
CA TYR A 642 -23.14 13.22 -14.62
C TYR A 642 -22.77 14.44 -13.78
N THR A 643 -23.61 14.74 -12.78
CA THR A 643 -23.36 15.74 -11.75
C THR A 643 -23.66 15.13 -10.38
N TYR A 644 -22.77 15.30 -9.42
CA TYR A 644 -22.88 14.62 -8.12
C TYR A 644 -23.93 15.27 -7.22
N SER A 645 -24.01 16.61 -7.21
CA SER A 645 -24.96 17.34 -6.39
C SER A 645 -26.39 17.18 -6.89
N PRO A 646 -27.38 17.15 -5.99
CA PRO A 646 -28.77 17.14 -6.39
C PRO A 646 -29.13 18.36 -7.27
N LEU A 647 -29.92 18.13 -8.30
CA LEU A 647 -30.35 19.19 -9.19
C LEU A 647 -31.36 20.10 -8.50
N ILE A 648 -31.16 21.39 -8.65
CA ILE A 648 -32.15 22.40 -8.23
C ILE A 648 -33.27 22.55 -9.29
N GLU A 649 -34.41 23.14 -8.92
CA GLU A 649 -35.53 23.32 -9.80
C GLU A 649 -35.22 24.17 -11.04
N GLY A 650 -34.24 25.10 -10.93
CA GLY A 650 -33.74 25.90 -12.05
C GLY A 650 -33.02 25.09 -13.14
N ASP A 651 -32.52 23.90 -12.81
CA ASP A 651 -31.82 23.02 -13.75
C ASP A 651 -32.78 22.06 -14.48
N LYS A 652 -34.10 22.26 -14.34
CA LYS A 652 -35.12 21.38 -14.89
C LYS A 652 -36.10 22.12 -15.76
N LEU A 653 -36.29 21.65 -17.00
CA LEU A 653 -37.30 22.17 -17.91
C LEU A 653 -38.64 21.41 -17.76
N GLY A 654 -39.73 22.14 -17.67
CA GLY A 654 -41.06 21.55 -17.64
C GLY A 654 -41.51 21.00 -19.00
N LYS A 655 -42.42 20.01 -18.98
CA LYS A 655 -42.99 19.43 -20.19
C LYS A 655 -43.83 20.43 -20.98
N ASP A 656 -44.33 21.51 -20.37
CA ASP A 656 -45.11 22.56 -20.97
C ASP A 656 -44.31 23.38 -22.03
N ALA A 657 -43.01 23.21 -22.06
CA ALA A 657 -42.15 23.79 -23.10
C ALA A 657 -42.35 23.15 -24.49
N ILE A 658 -43.09 22.02 -24.59
CA ILE A 658 -43.24 21.25 -25.83
C ILE A 658 -44.72 21.23 -26.24
N SER A 659 -44.98 21.62 -27.49
CA SER A 659 -46.32 21.58 -28.12
C SER A 659 -46.28 20.64 -29.32
N GLY A 660 -47.38 19.90 -29.56
CA GLY A 660 -47.50 18.89 -30.62
C GLY A 660 -47.34 17.45 -30.08
N LYS A 661 -47.39 16.47 -30.97
CA LYS A 661 -47.33 15.08 -30.61
C LYS A 661 -45.87 14.67 -30.29
N VAL A 662 -45.63 14.22 -29.05
CA VAL A 662 -44.35 13.66 -28.60
C VAL A 662 -44.41 12.16 -28.75
N TYR A 663 -43.41 11.56 -29.43
CA TYR A 663 -43.25 10.12 -29.58
C TYR A 663 -42.49 9.53 -28.40
N GLU A 664 -41.39 10.20 -27.99
CA GLU A 664 -40.56 9.78 -26.90
C GLU A 664 -39.88 10.97 -26.20
N ILE A 665 -39.70 10.88 -24.89
CA ILE A 665 -39.08 11.94 -24.11
C ILE A 665 -38.16 11.32 -23.05
N GLY A 666 -36.91 11.74 -23.07
CA GLY A 666 -35.92 11.48 -22.06
C GLY A 666 -35.50 12.74 -21.30
N ARG A 667 -34.61 12.62 -20.36
CA ARG A 667 -34.11 13.78 -19.60
C ARG A 667 -33.28 14.75 -20.42
N ARG A 668 -32.72 14.29 -21.54
CA ARG A 668 -31.80 15.03 -22.41
C ARG A 668 -32.26 15.15 -23.85
N TYR A 669 -33.40 14.55 -24.20
CA TYR A 669 -33.91 14.58 -25.57
C TYR A 669 -35.43 14.48 -25.63
N VAL A 670 -35.97 14.93 -26.75
CA VAL A 670 -37.36 14.74 -27.14
C VAL A 670 -37.41 14.33 -28.62
N LEU A 671 -38.18 13.32 -28.93
CA LEU A 671 -38.54 12.93 -30.27
C LEU A 671 -40.01 13.23 -30.50
N ALA A 672 -40.34 14.07 -31.46
CA ALA A 672 -41.69 14.55 -31.70
C ALA A 672 -42.00 14.58 -33.19
N GLU A 673 -43.29 14.82 -33.53
CA GLU A 673 -43.68 15.05 -34.91
C GLU A 673 -43.00 16.30 -35.51
N PRO A 674 -42.80 16.35 -36.84
CA PRO A 674 -42.15 17.49 -37.50
C PRO A 674 -42.77 18.85 -37.24
N SER A 675 -44.08 18.86 -36.99
CA SER A 675 -44.87 20.07 -36.69
C SER A 675 -44.75 20.55 -35.24
N ALA A 676 -44.18 19.72 -34.35
CA ALA A 676 -43.99 20.06 -32.95
C ALA A 676 -43.06 21.27 -32.81
N ALA A 677 -43.32 22.09 -31.80
CA ALA A 677 -42.42 23.18 -31.41
C ALA A 677 -42.06 23.07 -29.96
N ALA A 678 -40.82 23.36 -29.64
CA ALA A 678 -40.32 23.37 -28.28
C ALA A 678 -39.68 24.71 -27.95
N LYS A 679 -40.05 25.29 -26.79
CA LYS A 679 -39.40 26.48 -26.25
C LYS A 679 -38.19 26.07 -25.41
N TYR A 680 -37.16 26.86 -25.48
CA TYR A 680 -35.92 26.66 -24.67
C TYR A 680 -35.15 25.36 -24.96
N LEU A 681 -35.46 24.67 -26.08
CA LEU A 681 -34.75 23.49 -26.55
C LEU A 681 -34.15 23.77 -27.94
N VAL A 682 -32.98 23.18 -28.19
CA VAL A 682 -32.31 23.20 -29.49
C VAL A 682 -32.98 22.18 -30.40
N PRO A 683 -33.47 22.59 -31.62
CA PRO A 683 -34.00 21.66 -32.60
C PRO A 683 -32.85 20.85 -33.20
N VAL A 684 -33.06 19.55 -33.35
CA VAL A 684 -32.12 18.62 -33.97
C VAL A 684 -32.84 17.85 -35.07
N GLN A 685 -32.38 17.99 -36.28
CA GLN A 685 -32.82 17.13 -37.37
C GLN A 685 -32.26 15.72 -37.10
N LEU A 686 -33.07 14.67 -37.27
CA LEU A 686 -32.47 13.36 -37.33
C LEU A 686 -31.60 13.28 -38.58
N ASP A 687 -30.47 12.54 -38.47
CA ASP A 687 -29.60 12.35 -39.63
C ASP A 687 -30.44 12.01 -40.86
N GLY A 688 -30.31 12.79 -41.93
CA GLY A 688 -31.12 12.66 -43.14
C GLY A 688 -31.06 11.30 -43.81
N GLU A 689 -30.19 10.44 -43.34
CA GLU A 689 -30.08 9.03 -43.75
C GLU A 689 -30.95 8.11 -42.88
N ILE A 690 -31.57 8.58 -41.78
CA ILE A 690 -32.48 7.80 -40.94
C ILE A 690 -33.89 7.93 -41.56
N GLY A 691 -34.42 6.85 -42.14
CA GLY A 691 -35.75 6.75 -42.70
C GLY A 691 -36.80 6.30 -41.70
N GLY A 692 -38.03 6.11 -42.17
CA GLY A 692 -39.15 5.61 -41.37
C GLY A 692 -40.09 6.71 -40.95
N THR A 693 -40.60 6.68 -39.71
CA THR A 693 -41.52 7.67 -39.17
C THR A 693 -40.87 9.06 -39.17
N PRO A 694 -41.52 10.12 -39.77
CA PRO A 694 -40.95 11.45 -39.75
C PRO A 694 -40.87 11.98 -38.32
N ILE A 695 -39.65 12.31 -37.89
CA ILE A 695 -39.36 12.71 -36.50
C ILE A 695 -38.48 13.96 -36.51
N LYS A 696 -38.77 14.88 -35.60
CA LYS A 696 -37.89 15.99 -35.25
C LYS A 696 -37.41 15.84 -33.79
N GLY A 697 -36.15 16.07 -33.57
CA GLY A 697 -35.53 16.01 -32.25
C GLY A 697 -35.41 17.38 -31.58
N TYR A 698 -35.38 17.37 -30.28
CA TYR A 698 -35.08 18.55 -29.46
C TYR A 698 -34.20 18.12 -28.25
N THR A 699 -33.31 19.00 -27.81
CA THR A 699 -32.43 18.79 -26.68
C THR A 699 -32.20 20.06 -25.88
N PRO A 700 -31.95 20.01 -24.58
CA PRO A 700 -31.52 21.17 -23.81
C PRO A 700 -30.25 21.80 -24.38
N PHE A 701 -30.15 23.13 -24.25
CA PHE A 701 -28.99 23.90 -24.71
C PHE A 701 -27.72 23.61 -23.93
N ASP A 702 -27.85 23.35 -22.63
CA ASP A 702 -26.78 23.15 -21.67
C ASP A 702 -26.94 21.83 -20.89
N SER A 703 -26.41 21.77 -19.67
CA SER A 703 -26.55 20.62 -18.79
C SER A 703 -27.95 20.44 -18.15
N THR A 704 -28.91 21.28 -18.45
CA THR A 704 -30.31 21.23 -17.95
C THR A 704 -30.99 19.89 -18.29
N ARG A 705 -31.91 19.44 -17.41
CA ARG A 705 -32.66 18.19 -17.59
C ARG A 705 -34.13 18.51 -17.91
N ILE A 706 -34.75 17.69 -18.73
CA ILE A 706 -36.21 17.72 -18.95
C ILE A 706 -36.85 16.90 -17.82
N ARG A 707 -37.92 17.44 -17.23
CA ARG A 707 -38.66 16.72 -16.17
C ARG A 707 -39.33 15.48 -16.72
N VAL A 708 -38.84 14.32 -16.35
CA VAL A 708 -39.40 13.02 -16.65
C VAL A 708 -39.61 12.27 -15.36
N SER A 709 -40.73 11.60 -15.18
CA SER A 709 -40.99 10.80 -13.98
C SER A 709 -40.16 9.50 -13.98
N GLY A 710 -39.66 9.14 -12.82
CA GLY A 710 -38.85 7.90 -12.63
C GLY A 710 -37.36 8.06 -13.00
N GLY A 711 -36.51 7.06 -12.63
CA GLY A 711 -35.08 7.06 -12.92
C GLY A 711 -34.25 8.01 -12.05
N GLY A 712 -32.92 7.94 -12.21
CA GLY A 712 -31.99 8.90 -11.64
C GLY A 712 -32.04 10.24 -12.35
N GLU A 713 -31.56 11.28 -11.69
CA GLU A 713 -31.50 12.63 -12.30
C GLU A 713 -30.08 13.10 -12.54
N ASN A 714 -29.13 12.52 -11.85
CA ASN A 714 -27.71 12.91 -11.88
C ASN A 714 -27.00 12.29 -13.09
N TYR A 715 -27.24 11.00 -13.35
CA TYR A 715 -26.75 10.30 -14.52
C TYR A 715 -27.77 10.43 -15.66
N VAL A 716 -27.36 11.01 -16.80
CA VAL A 716 -28.23 11.21 -17.97
C VAL A 716 -27.45 11.12 -19.27
N HIS A 717 -28.12 10.70 -20.32
CA HIS A 717 -27.62 10.64 -21.69
C HIS A 717 -28.73 10.95 -22.69
N GLY A 718 -28.41 11.11 -23.98
CA GLY A 718 -29.36 11.38 -25.03
C GLY A 718 -29.28 12.79 -25.59
N GLY A 719 -28.50 13.67 -24.99
CA GLY A 719 -28.29 15.04 -25.42
C GLY A 719 -27.12 15.23 -26.38
N ILE A 720 -26.67 16.48 -26.45
CA ILE A 720 -25.62 16.92 -27.39
C ILE A 720 -24.38 17.47 -26.70
N SER A 721 -24.25 17.37 -25.39
CA SER A 721 -22.99 17.77 -24.71
C SER A 721 -21.82 16.93 -25.22
N LEU A 722 -20.60 17.46 -25.11
CA LEU A 722 -19.40 16.72 -25.51
C LEU A 722 -19.28 15.41 -24.76
N GLN A 723 -19.68 15.39 -23.48
CA GLN A 723 -19.69 14.20 -22.62
C GLN A 723 -20.63 13.10 -23.12
N GLU A 724 -21.70 13.48 -23.86
CA GLU A 724 -22.70 12.57 -24.43
C GLU A 724 -22.37 12.19 -25.88
N LEU A 725 -21.84 13.14 -26.69
CA LEU A 725 -21.62 12.95 -28.13
C LEU A 725 -20.24 12.42 -28.50
N VAL A 726 -19.20 12.68 -27.70
CA VAL A 726 -17.86 12.22 -28.03
C VAL A 726 -17.71 10.74 -27.68
N VAL A 727 -17.85 9.87 -28.65
CA VAL A 727 -17.70 8.43 -28.52
C VAL A 727 -16.26 8.03 -28.80
N PRO A 728 -15.61 7.31 -27.88
CA PRO A 728 -14.23 6.83 -28.08
C PRO A 728 -14.17 5.68 -29.09
N VAL A 729 -13.07 5.58 -29.82
CA VAL A 729 -12.69 4.39 -30.57
C VAL A 729 -11.23 4.09 -30.26
N ILE A 730 -10.98 3.09 -29.42
CA ILE A 730 -9.63 2.57 -29.18
C ILE A 730 -9.34 1.50 -30.23
N SER A 731 -8.36 1.76 -31.07
CA SER A 731 -7.85 0.82 -32.07
C SER A 731 -6.61 0.12 -31.50
N PHE A 732 -6.77 -1.10 -31.04
CA PHE A 732 -5.69 -1.89 -30.44
C PHE A 732 -5.19 -2.93 -31.42
N LYS A 733 -3.88 -3.02 -31.59
CA LYS A 733 -3.19 -4.04 -32.38
C LYS A 733 -2.21 -4.83 -31.55
N ASN A 734 -2.49 -6.11 -31.36
CA ASN A 734 -1.58 -7.02 -30.69
C ASN A 734 -0.36 -7.29 -31.60
N LEU A 735 0.86 -7.01 -31.11
CA LEU A 735 2.09 -7.16 -31.85
C LEU A 735 2.77 -8.49 -31.51
N ARG A 736 3.27 -9.16 -32.54
CA ARG A 736 4.15 -10.33 -32.37
C ARG A 736 5.58 -9.85 -32.10
N SER A 737 6.36 -10.64 -31.35
CA SER A 737 7.76 -10.37 -31.05
C SER A 737 8.66 -10.13 -32.26
N THR A 738 8.24 -10.62 -33.43
CA THR A 738 8.93 -10.42 -34.73
C THR A 738 8.61 -9.06 -35.38
N SER A 739 7.68 -8.28 -34.83
CA SER A 739 7.33 -6.97 -35.37
C SER A 739 8.39 -5.92 -35.08
N LYS A 740 8.74 -5.09 -36.08
CA LYS A 740 9.65 -3.94 -35.88
C LYS A 740 9.11 -2.88 -34.90
N LYS A 741 7.81 -2.89 -34.63
CA LYS A 741 7.15 -1.97 -33.69
C LYS A 741 6.97 -2.59 -32.29
N TYR A 742 7.43 -3.81 -32.10
CA TYR A 742 7.35 -4.49 -30.81
C TYR A 742 8.34 -3.84 -29.83
N VAL A 743 7.83 -3.36 -28.74
CA VAL A 743 8.63 -2.87 -27.60
C VAL A 743 8.16 -3.64 -26.37
N GLU A 744 9.09 -4.20 -25.64
CA GLU A 744 8.79 -4.93 -24.42
C GLU A 744 8.36 -3.95 -23.32
N VAL A 745 7.34 -4.33 -22.57
CA VAL A 745 6.93 -3.58 -21.40
C VAL A 745 7.94 -3.84 -20.30
N SER A 746 8.46 -2.80 -19.68
CA SER A 746 9.41 -2.88 -18.56
C SER A 746 9.04 -1.89 -17.47
N ASN A 747 9.51 -2.16 -16.26
CA ASN A 747 9.38 -1.25 -15.14
C ASN A 747 10.39 -0.10 -15.23
N ALA A 748 10.05 1.05 -14.68
CA ALA A 748 11.01 2.13 -14.50
C ALA A 748 12.09 1.68 -13.51
N GLU A 749 13.35 1.60 -13.97
CA GLU A 749 14.48 1.13 -13.15
C GLU A 749 14.90 2.18 -12.11
N LEU A 750 15.09 1.77 -10.89
CA LEU A 750 15.64 2.59 -9.81
C LEU A 750 17.11 2.20 -9.57
N LYS A 751 18.01 3.17 -9.56
CA LYS A 751 19.45 2.96 -9.36
C LYS A 751 19.97 3.81 -8.21
N LEU A 752 20.88 3.24 -7.42
CA LEU A 752 21.60 3.99 -6.39
C LEU A 752 22.52 5.03 -7.04
N LEU A 753 22.32 6.30 -6.70
CA LEU A 753 23.10 7.43 -7.19
C LEU A 753 24.27 7.78 -6.24
N SER A 754 24.08 7.60 -4.93
CA SER A 754 25.10 7.91 -3.93
C SER A 754 26.37 7.08 -4.15
N GLU A 755 27.55 7.74 -4.23
CA GLU A 755 28.84 7.10 -4.44
C GLU A 755 29.43 6.51 -3.17
N SER A 756 29.18 7.13 -2.01
CA SER A 756 29.69 6.64 -0.72
C SER A 756 29.08 5.28 -0.38
N ARG A 757 29.96 4.37 0.01
CA ARG A 757 29.61 3.02 0.47
C ARG A 757 29.87 2.83 1.96
N LYS A 758 30.05 3.92 2.69
CA LYS A 758 30.31 3.91 4.14
C LYS A 758 29.15 4.58 4.89
N VAL A 759 28.66 3.91 5.90
CA VAL A 759 27.65 4.40 6.83
C VAL A 759 28.30 4.61 8.19
N SER A 760 28.20 5.82 8.73
CA SER A 760 28.80 6.22 10.02
C SER A 760 27.79 6.63 11.08
N ASN A 761 26.49 6.65 10.73
CA ASN A 761 25.41 7.00 11.64
C ASN A 761 24.24 6.02 11.49
N LEU A 762 23.50 5.79 12.56
CA LEU A 762 22.29 4.95 12.49
C LEU A 762 21.26 5.49 11.49
N LEU A 763 21.10 6.81 11.43
CA LEU A 763 20.25 7.47 10.46
C LEU A 763 21.11 8.12 9.38
N PHE A 764 20.88 7.72 8.12
CA PHE A 764 21.60 8.24 6.96
C PHE A 764 20.67 8.38 5.75
N SER A 765 21.10 9.10 4.73
CA SER A 765 20.32 9.27 3.50
C SER A 765 21.12 8.82 2.29
N LEU A 766 20.42 8.20 1.35
CA LEU A 766 20.94 7.81 0.04
C LEU A 766 20.08 8.43 -1.05
N ASP A 767 20.71 8.82 -2.14
CA ASP A 767 20.02 9.34 -3.32
C ASP A 767 19.89 8.22 -4.37
N PHE A 768 18.69 8.10 -4.95
CA PHE A 768 18.34 7.14 -5.98
C PHE A 768 17.88 7.87 -7.23
N TYR A 769 18.04 7.25 -8.36
CA TYR A 769 17.69 7.82 -9.66
C TYR A 769 16.83 6.84 -10.46
N GLN A 770 15.65 7.30 -10.86
CA GLN A 770 14.81 6.59 -11.83
C GLN A 770 15.39 6.80 -13.23
N ARG A 771 15.87 5.73 -13.83
CA ARG A 771 16.62 5.76 -15.09
C ARG A 771 15.77 6.21 -16.28
N GLN A 772 14.60 5.62 -16.46
CA GLN A 772 13.67 5.96 -17.53
C GLN A 772 12.49 6.74 -16.99
N PRO A 773 11.98 7.75 -17.70
CA PRO A 773 10.69 8.34 -17.39
C PRO A 773 9.59 7.32 -17.64
N VAL A 774 8.56 7.30 -16.80
CA VAL A 774 7.35 6.54 -17.05
C VAL A 774 6.66 7.05 -18.32
N GLY A 775 6.22 6.16 -19.17
CA GLY A 775 5.64 6.48 -20.47
C GLY A 775 4.94 5.26 -21.08
N GLU A 776 4.80 5.26 -22.42
CA GLU A 776 4.00 4.25 -23.16
C GLU A 776 4.32 2.80 -22.81
N LYS A 777 5.59 2.44 -22.63
CA LYS A 777 6.04 1.06 -22.37
C LYS A 777 6.88 0.91 -21.10
N ILE A 778 7.10 2.01 -20.39
CA ILE A 778 7.78 2.03 -19.10
C ILE A 778 6.73 2.23 -18.01
N GLN A 779 6.50 1.21 -17.20
CA GLN A 779 5.54 1.25 -16.11
C GLN A 779 6.13 1.87 -14.84
N PRO A 780 5.32 2.54 -14.01
CA PRO A 780 5.73 2.87 -12.66
C PRO A 780 6.02 1.59 -11.88
N CYS A 781 6.98 1.66 -10.96
CA CYS A 781 7.37 0.52 -10.13
C CYS A 781 7.61 0.96 -8.69
N THR A 782 7.06 0.21 -7.76
CA THR A 782 7.31 0.42 -6.33
C THR A 782 8.53 -0.39 -5.92
N TYR A 783 9.49 0.28 -5.30
CA TYR A 783 10.72 -0.31 -4.79
C TYR A 783 10.76 -0.25 -3.26
N TYR A 784 11.24 -1.32 -2.66
CA TYR A 784 11.52 -1.44 -1.25
C TYR A 784 13.03 -1.42 -1.04
N ILE A 785 13.50 -0.49 -0.22
CA ILE A 785 14.92 -0.24 0.02
C ILE A 785 15.23 -0.52 1.48
N TYR A 786 16.18 -1.40 1.74
CA TYR A 786 16.60 -1.78 3.09
C TYR A 786 18.02 -2.35 3.09
N MET A 787 18.62 -2.45 4.29
CA MET A 787 19.94 -3.02 4.48
C MET A 787 19.86 -4.42 5.10
N THR A 788 20.79 -5.30 4.70
CA THR A 788 20.99 -6.62 5.29
C THR A 788 22.43 -6.82 5.72
N ASP A 789 22.66 -7.78 6.64
CA ASP A 789 23.98 -8.30 6.93
C ASP A 789 24.45 -9.33 5.89
N ASP A 790 25.60 -9.96 6.16
CA ASP A 790 26.21 -10.99 5.32
C ASP A 790 25.40 -12.31 5.26
N GLU A 791 24.52 -12.55 6.22
CA GLU A 791 23.61 -13.70 6.31
C GLU A 791 22.22 -13.41 5.69
N GLY A 792 21.98 -12.18 5.25
CA GLY A 792 20.70 -11.73 4.66
C GLY A 792 19.66 -11.28 5.68
N VAL A 793 20.03 -11.13 6.95
CA VAL A 793 19.14 -10.61 8.00
C VAL A 793 18.95 -9.10 7.82
N VAL A 794 17.71 -8.64 7.85
CA VAL A 794 17.39 -7.21 7.69
C VAL A 794 17.83 -6.41 8.92
N ILE A 795 18.74 -5.48 8.69
CA ILE A 795 19.38 -4.63 9.72
C ILE A 795 18.96 -3.16 9.67
N SER A 796 18.03 -2.79 8.79
CA SER A 796 17.47 -1.43 8.73
C SER A 796 15.94 -1.45 8.69
N ASP A 797 15.34 -0.28 8.73
CA ASP A 797 13.97 -0.08 8.28
C ASP A 797 13.86 -0.37 6.77
N ARG A 798 12.61 -0.55 6.30
CA ARG A 798 12.29 -0.72 4.89
C ARG A 798 11.62 0.56 4.41
N GLN A 799 12.21 1.22 3.43
CA GLN A 799 11.69 2.43 2.82
C GLN A 799 11.07 2.14 1.46
N THR A 800 9.99 2.83 1.14
CA THR A 800 9.28 2.68 -0.14
C THR A 800 9.59 3.84 -1.06
N VAL A 801 9.94 3.55 -2.32
CA VAL A 801 10.08 4.52 -3.39
C VAL A 801 9.18 4.13 -4.55
N ILE A 802 8.34 5.05 -4.98
CA ILE A 802 7.49 4.86 -6.16
C ILE A 802 8.19 5.54 -7.34
N ALA A 803 8.77 4.74 -8.23
CA ALA A 803 9.44 5.19 -9.45
C ALA A 803 8.38 5.47 -10.54
N ASP A 804 7.68 6.58 -10.45
CA ASP A 804 6.56 6.95 -11.31
C ASP A 804 6.75 8.29 -12.05
N ARG A 805 7.95 8.86 -11.99
CA ARG A 805 8.23 10.16 -12.61
C ARG A 805 8.14 10.07 -14.13
N THR A 806 7.36 10.96 -14.74
CA THR A 806 7.18 11.06 -16.20
C THR A 806 8.10 12.09 -16.85
N SER A 807 8.75 12.95 -16.06
CA SER A 807 9.60 14.01 -16.57
C SER A 807 10.80 13.45 -17.37
N THR A 808 11.09 14.07 -18.51
CA THR A 808 12.30 13.80 -19.28
C THR A 808 13.54 14.39 -18.65
N ASN A 809 13.37 15.39 -17.74
CA ASN A 809 14.48 16.00 -17.00
C ASN A 809 14.98 15.04 -15.93
N ALA A 810 16.27 14.69 -15.99
CA ALA A 810 16.91 13.75 -15.08
C ALA A 810 16.88 14.22 -13.61
N SER A 811 17.03 15.51 -13.35
CA SER A 811 17.03 16.07 -11.99
C SER A 811 15.70 15.91 -11.27
N GLU A 812 14.59 15.80 -12.02
CA GLU A 812 13.26 15.62 -11.46
C GLU A 812 12.92 14.16 -11.15
N ARG A 813 13.80 13.23 -11.53
CA ARG A 813 13.69 11.79 -11.29
C ARG A 813 14.61 11.27 -10.20
N VAL A 814 15.10 12.16 -9.32
CA VAL A 814 15.92 11.80 -8.16
C VAL A 814 15.05 11.69 -6.91
N PHE A 815 15.31 10.65 -6.12
CA PHE A 815 14.64 10.38 -4.86
C PHE A 815 15.68 10.34 -3.74
N ARG A 816 15.43 11.08 -2.66
CA ARG A 816 16.25 11.01 -1.46
C ARG A 816 15.56 10.14 -0.42
N VAL A 817 16.19 9.03 -0.08
CA VAL A 817 15.68 8.04 0.85
C VAL A 817 16.47 8.10 2.15
N ARG A 818 15.77 8.18 3.27
CA ARG A 818 16.34 8.15 4.59
C ARG A 818 16.18 6.76 5.18
N LEU A 819 17.28 6.11 5.51
CA LEU A 819 17.33 4.79 6.13
C LEU A 819 17.77 4.90 7.58
N ASN A 820 17.21 4.05 8.42
CA ASN A 820 17.57 3.92 9.82
C ASN A 820 18.01 2.49 10.13
N LEU A 821 19.28 2.32 10.55
CA LEU A 821 19.78 1.02 10.97
C LEU A 821 19.19 0.62 12.32
N LYS A 822 18.91 -0.66 12.48
CA LYS A 822 18.54 -1.24 13.76
C LYS A 822 19.71 -1.06 14.75
N ALA A 823 19.41 -0.82 16.01
CA ALA A 823 20.46 -0.72 17.00
C ALA A 823 21.11 -2.09 17.22
N GLY A 824 22.42 -2.15 17.04
CA GLY A 824 23.21 -3.37 17.16
C GLY A 824 24.70 -3.06 17.02
N ALA A 825 25.56 -4.00 17.40
CA ALA A 825 26.99 -3.90 17.15
C ALA A 825 27.26 -4.23 15.67
N TYR A 826 27.88 -3.30 14.97
CA TYR A 826 28.27 -3.48 13.58
C TYR A 826 29.79 -3.63 13.47
N ASP A 827 30.21 -4.73 12.82
CA ASP A 827 31.64 -4.97 12.57
C ASP A 827 32.07 -4.21 11.30
N LYS A 828 32.95 -3.25 11.44
CA LYS A 828 33.47 -2.45 10.32
C LYS A 828 34.21 -3.25 9.25
N ASN A 829 34.62 -4.49 9.55
CA ASN A 829 35.32 -5.38 8.62
C ASN A 829 34.35 -6.29 7.84
N LYS A 830 33.07 -6.33 8.23
CA LYS A 830 32.02 -7.08 7.53
C LYS A 830 31.44 -6.27 6.38
N ILE A 831 30.92 -6.99 5.39
CA ILE A 831 30.18 -6.41 4.25
C ILE A 831 28.70 -6.51 4.57
N TYR A 832 28.04 -5.38 4.46
CA TYR A 832 26.57 -5.27 4.54
C TYR A 832 26.03 -4.97 3.16
N ARG A 833 24.78 -5.27 2.89
CA ARG A 833 24.16 -5.07 1.58
C ARG A 833 22.99 -4.13 1.65
N LEU A 834 22.98 -3.13 0.77
CA LEU A 834 21.80 -2.38 0.45
C LEU A 834 21.00 -3.17 -0.59
N VAL A 835 19.76 -3.49 -0.29
CA VAL A 835 18.86 -4.22 -1.18
C VAL A 835 17.84 -3.24 -1.78
N ILE A 836 17.71 -3.28 -3.10
CA ILE A 836 16.70 -2.56 -3.87
C ILE A 836 15.80 -3.63 -4.50
N ALA A 837 14.64 -3.86 -3.92
CA ALA A 837 13.72 -4.92 -4.32
C ALA A 837 12.41 -4.35 -4.88
N ASN A 838 11.77 -5.07 -5.76
CA ASN A 838 10.38 -4.89 -6.16
C ASN A 838 9.69 -6.27 -6.21
N ASP A 839 8.39 -6.30 -6.52
CA ASP A 839 7.61 -7.54 -6.48
C ASP A 839 7.85 -8.47 -7.69
N THR A 840 8.56 -8.02 -8.72
CA THR A 840 8.65 -8.71 -10.01
C THR A 840 10.05 -9.15 -10.40
N ASP A 841 11.07 -8.41 -9.99
CA ASP A 841 12.44 -8.58 -10.48
C ASP A 841 13.36 -9.16 -9.39
N VAL A 842 14.51 -9.66 -9.80
CA VAL A 842 15.57 -10.06 -8.86
C VAL A 842 16.07 -8.80 -8.15
N PRO A 843 16.17 -8.79 -6.81
CA PRO A 843 16.67 -7.64 -6.07
C PRO A 843 18.08 -7.22 -6.52
N GLU A 844 18.31 -5.92 -6.63
CA GLU A 844 19.64 -5.36 -6.85
C GLU A 844 20.30 -5.12 -5.50
N GLU A 845 21.57 -5.51 -5.37
CA GLU A 845 22.33 -5.38 -4.13
C GLU A 845 23.56 -4.50 -4.35
N ALA A 846 23.88 -3.67 -3.35
CA ALA A 846 25.11 -2.88 -3.30
C ALA A 846 25.83 -3.09 -1.96
N GLU A 847 27.16 -3.27 -2.01
CA GLU A 847 27.97 -3.50 -0.81
C GLU A 847 28.25 -2.20 -0.05
N PHE A 848 28.14 -2.26 1.26
CA PHE A 848 28.39 -1.17 2.20
C PHE A 848 29.24 -1.62 3.38
N HIS A 849 29.97 -0.69 3.98
CA HIS A 849 30.63 -0.85 5.25
C HIS A 849 29.95 0.04 6.30
N ILE A 850 29.70 -0.52 7.48
CA ILE A 850 29.10 0.22 8.60
C ILE A 850 30.18 0.42 9.66
N ASP A 851 30.51 1.68 9.96
CA ASP A 851 31.50 2.09 10.93
C ASP A 851 30.85 3.08 11.90
N ILE A 852 30.07 2.52 12.82
CA ILE A 852 29.38 3.26 13.88
C ILE A 852 30.05 2.90 15.20
N ALA A 853 30.56 3.91 15.91
CA ALA A 853 31.09 3.72 17.25
C ALA A 853 29.93 3.42 18.22
N PHE A 854 29.74 2.17 18.55
CA PHE A 854 28.85 1.80 19.65
C PHE A 854 29.62 1.95 20.97
N ALA A 855 28.98 2.60 21.94
CA ALA A 855 29.45 2.56 23.32
C ALA A 855 29.37 1.10 23.79
N ASP A 856 30.52 0.55 24.12
CA ASP A 856 30.66 -0.82 24.63
C ASP A 856 29.67 -1.13 25.77
N ASP A 857 29.48 -2.40 26.05
CA ASP A 857 28.63 -3.01 27.09
C ASP A 857 28.91 -2.51 28.54
N PHE A 858 29.70 -1.46 28.71
CA PHE A 858 30.02 -0.86 30.00
C PHE A 858 28.75 -0.30 30.65
N GLY A 859 28.31 -0.93 31.72
CA GLY A 859 27.30 -0.40 32.64
C GLY A 859 26.00 -1.20 32.75
N PHE A 860 25.95 -2.47 32.31
CA PHE A 860 24.84 -3.37 32.61
C PHE A 860 25.20 -4.28 33.77
N ASP A 861 25.37 -3.73 34.98
CA ASP A 861 25.56 -4.45 36.24
C ASP A 861 24.26 -4.39 37.05
N LEU A 862 23.59 -5.56 37.17
CA LEU A 862 22.50 -5.83 38.13
C LEU A 862 23.05 -6.33 39.44
#